data_02a05b9bc499041dc1d386e0a1cdabca
#
_entry.id   02a05b9bc499041dc1d386e0a1cdabca
#
_cell.length_a   1.000
_cell.length_b   1.000
_cell.length_c   1.000
_cell.angle_alpha   90.00
_cell.angle_beta   90.00
_cell.angle_gamma   90.00
#
_symmetry.space_group_name_H-M   'P 1'
#
loop_
_entity.id
_entity.type
_entity.pdbx_description
1 polymer ?
#
loop_
_entity_poly.entity_id
_entity_poly.type
_entity_poly.pdbx_seq_one_letter_code
_entity_poly.pdbx_strand_id
1 'polypeptide(L)'
;MARQIVLNKYRNVGICAHVDAGKTTTTERVLFYTGLSHKIGEVHDGAATMDWMEQEQERGITITSAATTCFWSGMEQQFPQHRINIIDTPGHVDFTIEVERSLRVLDGAVVVFCGTSGVEPQSETVWRQANRYEVPRVVFVNKMDRAGANFERVVQQIKDRLQANIVPIQYNIGAEDDFKGVVDLINMRAIYWNEEDQGLTFDSKEIPEDLLDKCTQLREEMLEAAAEANEELMDAYLESGDLSVEQIKEGLRIRSLANEVIVGLCGSAFKNKGVQAMLDAIVEYLPAPDEVKAITGVIPNNSQEDEEEDSRKSSDDEPFSALAFKIATDPFVGTLIFIRVYSGVLSVGDAVINSTKSKKERVGRMVQMHSNNREEIKEVRAGDIAACIGLKDITTGDTLSDSSSPIVLERMDFPEPVISVAVEPKSKPDQEKMSLALGKLAQEDPSFRVASDEESGQTIISGMGELHLDVLVDRMRREFSVEANIGKPQVAYRETIKETVEVEGKFVRQSGGKGQYGHVWLKLEPLGLDDEYEFVDKIVGGVIPKEYIPAVNKGIQEQMQNGVIAGYPLLALRATLYDGSFHDVDSNEMAFKIAGSMALKEGANKAKPALLEPVMKVVVVTPEEHMGDVVGDLNRRRGIILGMDDITSGKEVSSEVPLAEMFGYATDLRSATQGRATFTMEFTKYGEVPSNIAEQLKTS
;
A
#
# COMPACT_ATOMS: atom_id res chain seq x y z
N MET A 1 -8.56 3.43 33.44
CA MET A 1 -8.11 4.77 33.91
C MET A 1 -8.62 5.82 32.93
N ALA A 2 -8.72 7.12 33.32
CA ALA A 2 -9.07 8.15 32.35
C ALA A 2 -7.93 8.30 31.31
N ARG A 3 -8.32 8.62 30.05
CA ARG A 3 -7.39 8.89 28.97
C ARG A 3 -6.46 10.07 29.34
N GLN A 4 -5.16 9.94 29.12
CA GLN A 4 -4.19 11.01 29.47
C GLN A 4 -4.30 12.20 28.50
N ILE A 5 -4.49 11.93 27.22
CA ILE A 5 -4.68 12.93 26.15
C ILE A 5 -6.03 12.63 25.50
N VAL A 6 -6.90 13.61 25.35
CA VAL A 6 -8.21 13.44 24.72
C VAL A 6 -8.07 13.11 23.24
N LEU A 7 -9.04 12.37 22.68
CA LEU A 7 -8.96 11.77 21.35
C LEU A 7 -8.77 12.82 20.23
N ASN A 8 -9.42 13.97 20.33
CA ASN A 8 -9.29 15.07 19.35
C ASN A 8 -7.88 15.69 19.27
N LYS A 9 -6.97 15.32 20.20
CA LYS A 9 -5.55 15.71 20.18
C LYS A 9 -4.63 14.59 19.68
N TYR A 10 -5.19 13.56 19.09
CA TYR A 10 -4.42 12.52 18.40
C TYR A 10 -4.28 12.85 16.93
N ARG A 11 -3.16 12.44 16.32
CA ARG A 11 -2.95 12.44 14.88
C ARG A 11 -2.27 11.14 14.51
N ASN A 12 -2.89 10.35 13.63
CA ASN A 12 -2.29 9.15 13.08
C ASN A 12 -1.90 9.45 11.63
N VAL A 13 -0.62 9.66 11.41
CA VAL A 13 -0.13 10.30 10.19
C VAL A 13 0.93 9.41 9.53
N GLY A 14 0.79 9.21 8.22
CA GLY A 14 1.81 8.60 7.39
C GLY A 14 2.73 9.64 6.77
N ILE A 15 4.01 9.33 6.68
CA ILE A 15 4.95 10.10 5.87
C ILE A 15 5.21 9.32 4.59
N CYS A 16 4.70 9.83 3.47
CA CYS A 16 4.76 9.22 2.15
C CYS A 16 5.66 10.05 1.23
N ALA A 17 6.44 9.40 0.39
CA ALA A 17 7.32 10.07 -0.56
C ALA A 17 7.78 9.11 -1.65
N HIS A 18 8.17 9.63 -2.82
CA HIS A 18 8.97 8.86 -3.75
C HIS A 18 10.40 8.65 -3.21
N VAL A 19 11.11 7.71 -3.79
CA VAL A 19 12.51 7.44 -3.43
C VAL A 19 13.34 8.72 -3.60
N ASP A 20 14.25 8.98 -2.69
CA ASP A 20 15.09 10.18 -2.67
C ASP A 20 14.39 11.53 -2.46
N ALA A 21 13.10 11.60 -2.16
CA ALA A 21 12.47 12.87 -1.78
C ALA A 21 12.95 13.42 -0.41
N GLY A 22 13.60 12.58 0.38
CA GLY A 22 14.10 12.90 1.71
C GLY A 22 13.12 12.56 2.83
N LYS A 23 12.32 11.49 2.62
CA LYS A 23 11.37 10.96 3.61
C LYS A 23 12.04 10.66 4.95
N THR A 24 13.03 9.77 4.97
CA THR A 24 13.75 9.36 6.19
C THR A 24 14.39 10.56 6.89
N THR A 25 15.02 11.47 6.12
CA THR A 25 15.58 12.71 6.69
C THR A 25 14.50 13.55 7.36
N THR A 26 13.31 13.68 6.74
CA THR A 26 12.19 14.43 7.33
C THR A 26 11.70 13.77 8.60
N THR A 27 11.55 12.44 8.61
CA THR A 27 11.12 11.67 9.78
C THR A 27 12.13 11.79 10.92
N GLU A 28 13.43 11.68 10.65
CA GLU A 28 14.48 11.87 11.67
C GLU A 28 14.46 13.27 12.30
N ARG A 29 14.16 14.31 11.50
CA ARG A 29 13.99 15.69 12.04
C ARG A 29 12.73 15.80 12.91
N VAL A 30 11.66 15.13 12.54
CA VAL A 30 10.46 15.04 13.40
C VAL A 30 10.80 14.40 14.75
N LEU A 31 11.53 13.28 14.76
CA LEU A 31 11.96 12.62 16.01
C LEU A 31 12.84 13.52 16.86
N PHE A 32 13.71 14.28 16.24
CA PHE A 32 14.58 15.24 16.93
C PHE A 32 13.79 16.40 17.57
N TYR A 33 12.92 17.09 16.80
CA TYR A 33 12.15 18.23 17.31
C TYR A 33 11.09 17.84 18.34
N THR A 34 10.62 16.62 18.32
CA THR A 34 9.68 16.09 19.34
C THR A 34 10.39 15.51 20.57
N GLY A 35 11.73 15.54 20.61
CA GLY A 35 12.53 15.12 21.76
C GLY A 35 12.68 13.60 21.93
N LEU A 36 12.25 12.79 20.94
CA LEU A 36 12.44 11.34 20.97
C LEU A 36 13.88 10.95 20.66
N SER A 37 14.56 11.70 19.82
CA SER A 37 15.99 11.53 19.56
C SER A 37 16.77 12.73 20.09
N HIS A 38 17.88 12.47 20.77
CA HIS A 38 18.81 13.51 21.25
C HIS A 38 19.85 13.88 20.20
N LYS A 39 19.96 13.12 19.12
CA LYS A 39 20.87 13.36 18.00
C LYS A 39 20.10 13.22 16.71
N ILE A 40 20.45 14.04 15.75
CA ILE A 40 19.95 13.94 14.40
C ILE A 40 20.60 12.70 13.74
N GLY A 41 19.79 11.72 13.36
CA GLY A 41 20.22 10.56 12.56
C GLY A 41 20.46 11.00 11.12
N GLU A 42 21.67 10.80 10.59
CA GLU A 42 21.97 11.02 9.17
C GLU A 42 21.87 9.74 8.41
N VAL A 43 21.08 9.75 7.32
CA VAL A 43 20.84 8.56 6.47
C VAL A 43 22.15 8.06 5.86
N HIS A 44 23.01 8.98 5.42
CA HIS A 44 24.30 8.64 4.80
C HIS A 44 25.31 7.98 5.74
N ASP A 45 25.14 8.18 7.04
CA ASP A 45 26.01 7.58 8.05
C ASP A 45 25.43 6.26 8.60
N GLY A 46 24.28 5.80 8.08
CA GLY A 46 23.58 4.60 8.58
C GLY A 46 23.06 4.75 10.01
N ALA A 47 22.85 5.99 10.47
CA ALA A 47 22.46 6.33 11.83
C ALA A 47 20.97 6.66 11.97
N ALA A 48 20.16 6.45 10.93
CA ALA A 48 18.72 6.71 10.94
C ALA A 48 17.99 5.74 11.89
N THR A 49 17.17 6.29 12.77
CA THR A 49 16.46 5.53 13.80
C THR A 49 15.28 4.74 13.22
N MET A 50 14.63 5.26 12.18
CA MET A 50 13.45 4.65 11.57
C MET A 50 13.81 3.56 10.56
N ASP A 51 14.91 3.69 9.84
CA ASP A 51 15.46 2.64 8.97
C ASP A 51 16.32 1.70 9.82
N TRP A 52 15.68 0.83 10.57
CA TRP A 52 16.35 -0.03 11.57
C TRP A 52 16.94 -1.32 11.00
N MET A 53 16.51 -1.73 9.81
CA MET A 53 17.07 -2.90 9.13
C MET A 53 18.42 -2.56 8.48
N GLU A 54 19.39 -3.45 8.62
CA GLU A 54 20.70 -3.29 7.93
C GLU A 54 20.54 -3.07 6.43
N GLN A 55 19.59 -3.75 5.79
CA GLN A 55 19.28 -3.62 4.37
C GLN A 55 18.75 -2.24 3.99
N GLU A 56 17.92 -1.63 4.85
CA GLU A 56 17.41 -0.27 4.66
C GLU A 56 18.58 0.73 4.70
N GLN A 57 19.47 0.57 5.66
CA GLN A 57 20.65 1.41 5.81
C GLN A 57 21.66 1.23 4.66
N GLU A 58 21.92 -0.01 4.24
CA GLU A 58 22.84 -0.31 3.14
C GLU A 58 22.32 0.20 1.79
N ARG A 59 21.01 0.10 1.55
CA ARG A 59 20.37 0.48 0.27
C ARG A 59 19.89 1.93 0.25
N GLY A 60 19.77 2.58 1.41
CA GLY A 60 19.25 3.94 1.56
C GLY A 60 17.74 4.06 1.23
N ILE A 61 16.98 2.97 1.37
CA ILE A 61 15.53 2.93 1.10
C ILE A 61 14.79 2.31 2.28
N THR A 62 13.62 2.83 2.61
CA THR A 62 12.72 2.20 3.57
C THR A 62 12.03 1.00 2.91
N ILE A 63 12.12 -0.15 3.54
CA ILE A 63 11.55 -1.43 3.08
C ILE A 63 10.28 -1.75 3.84
N THR A 64 10.32 -1.63 5.17
CA THR A 64 9.19 -1.93 6.06
C THR A 64 8.68 -0.67 6.74
N SER A 65 7.36 -0.54 6.88
CA SER A 65 6.79 0.57 7.63
C SER A 65 7.18 0.49 9.12
N ALA A 66 7.61 1.61 9.70
CA ALA A 66 7.91 1.74 11.11
C ALA A 66 6.90 2.68 11.77
N ALA A 67 6.42 2.31 12.97
CA ALA A 67 5.50 3.13 13.74
C ALA A 67 6.19 3.74 14.95
N THR A 68 5.98 5.03 15.19
CA THR A 68 6.52 5.75 16.33
C THR A 68 5.51 6.75 16.87
N THR A 69 5.44 6.86 18.19
CA THR A 69 4.60 7.87 18.85
C THR A 69 5.45 9.02 19.35
N CYS A 70 5.07 10.24 19.04
CA CYS A 70 5.70 11.46 19.53
C CYS A 70 4.67 12.47 20.05
N PHE A 71 5.16 13.54 20.69
CA PHE A 71 4.34 14.57 21.28
C PHE A 71 4.74 15.94 20.75
N TRP A 72 3.76 16.77 20.42
CA TRP A 72 3.99 18.09 19.88
C TRP A 72 3.06 19.14 20.51
N SER A 73 3.61 20.31 20.82
CA SER A 73 2.87 21.43 21.40
C SER A 73 2.93 22.70 20.58
N GLY A 74 3.48 22.63 19.36
CA GLY A 74 3.66 23.75 18.47
C GLY A 74 5.07 24.35 18.51
N MET A 75 5.46 24.95 17.39
CA MET A 75 6.75 25.63 17.22
C MET A 75 6.93 26.79 18.21
N GLU A 76 5.83 27.48 18.55
CA GLU A 76 5.74 28.55 19.55
C GLU A 76 5.07 28.11 20.86
N GLN A 77 4.93 26.80 21.09
CA GLN A 77 4.16 26.23 22.22
C GLN A 77 2.69 26.68 22.26
N GLN A 78 2.11 26.99 21.11
CA GLN A 78 0.77 27.53 20.96
C GLN A 78 -0.35 26.48 21.11
N PHE A 79 0.00 25.17 21.01
CA PHE A 79 -0.98 24.10 21.15
C PHE A 79 -0.88 23.41 22.50
N PRO A 80 -2.00 22.91 23.04
CA PRO A 80 -1.93 21.88 24.06
C PRO A 80 -1.20 20.66 23.47
N GLN A 81 -0.60 19.85 24.32
CA GLN A 81 0.15 18.69 23.87
C GLN A 81 -0.71 17.74 23.02
N HIS A 82 -0.28 17.50 21.78
CA HIS A 82 -0.87 16.55 20.85
C HIS A 82 -0.01 15.26 20.84
N ARG A 83 -0.68 14.13 20.69
CA ARG A 83 -0.03 12.85 20.44
C ARG A 83 -0.07 12.56 18.94
N ILE A 84 1.10 12.42 18.35
CA ILE A 84 1.25 12.12 16.93
C ILE A 84 1.83 10.72 16.81
N ASN A 85 1.06 9.80 16.22
CA ASN A 85 1.54 8.49 15.82
C ASN A 85 1.97 8.59 14.36
N ILE A 86 3.25 8.39 14.10
CA ILE A 86 3.83 8.47 12.76
C ILE A 86 4.06 7.05 12.26
N ILE A 87 3.58 6.78 11.06
CA ILE A 87 3.92 5.58 10.29
C ILE A 87 4.79 6.01 9.12
N ASP A 88 6.05 5.60 9.14
CA ASP A 88 6.96 5.80 8.03
C ASP A 88 6.71 4.74 6.96
N THR A 89 6.35 5.14 5.73
CA THR A 89 5.95 4.22 4.67
C THR A 89 7.07 4.03 3.64
N PRO A 90 7.24 2.84 3.04
CA PRO A 90 8.16 2.67 1.92
C PRO A 90 7.82 3.58 0.74
N GLY A 91 8.84 3.97 -0.03
CA GLY A 91 8.67 4.78 -1.24
C GLY A 91 8.81 3.98 -2.53
N HIS A 92 9.20 2.71 -2.47
CA HIS A 92 9.49 1.90 -3.65
C HIS A 92 8.27 1.08 -4.09
N VAL A 93 8.06 0.98 -5.40
CA VAL A 93 6.88 0.29 -5.99
C VAL A 93 6.80 -1.20 -5.66
N ASP A 94 7.93 -1.89 -5.47
CA ASP A 94 7.93 -3.30 -5.07
C ASP A 94 7.34 -3.53 -3.66
N PHE A 95 7.23 -2.47 -2.87
CA PHE A 95 6.65 -2.46 -1.51
C PHE A 95 5.31 -1.72 -1.45
N THR A 96 4.60 -1.62 -2.57
CA THR A 96 3.29 -0.95 -2.67
C THR A 96 2.30 -1.44 -1.62
N ILE A 97 2.34 -2.73 -1.30
CA ILE A 97 1.47 -3.33 -0.28
C ILE A 97 1.71 -2.77 1.13
N GLU A 98 2.98 -2.45 1.47
CA GLU A 98 3.29 -1.81 2.75
C GLU A 98 2.71 -0.39 2.81
N VAL A 99 2.70 0.32 1.68
CA VAL A 99 2.07 1.64 1.56
C VAL A 99 0.56 1.53 1.73
N GLU A 100 -0.10 0.59 1.05
CA GLU A 100 -1.55 0.36 1.16
C GLU A 100 -1.97 -0.01 2.57
N ARG A 101 -1.26 -0.93 3.21
CA ARG A 101 -1.50 -1.30 4.61
C ARG A 101 -1.39 -0.11 5.55
N SER A 102 -0.40 0.73 5.32
CA SER A 102 -0.21 1.94 6.12
C SER A 102 -1.32 2.95 5.88
N LEU A 103 -1.64 3.28 4.62
CA LEU A 103 -2.70 4.23 4.27
C LEU A 103 -4.07 3.82 4.81
N ARG A 104 -4.36 2.52 4.90
CA ARG A 104 -5.61 2.01 5.43
C ARG A 104 -5.86 2.34 6.90
N VAL A 105 -4.78 2.49 7.68
CA VAL A 105 -4.86 2.71 9.14
C VAL A 105 -4.53 4.15 9.56
N LEU A 106 -4.20 5.00 8.59
CA LEU A 106 -3.92 6.41 8.81
C LEU A 106 -5.19 7.25 8.80
N ASP A 107 -5.18 8.32 9.59
CA ASP A 107 -6.23 9.33 9.56
C ASP A 107 -5.84 10.49 8.63
N GLY A 108 -4.54 10.69 8.41
CA GLY A 108 -3.99 11.70 7.50
C GLY A 108 -2.59 11.36 7.00
N ALA A 109 -2.07 12.09 6.04
CA ALA A 109 -0.74 11.88 5.50
C ALA A 109 0.03 13.17 5.25
N VAL A 110 1.35 13.09 5.35
CA VAL A 110 2.29 14.09 4.82
C VAL A 110 2.90 13.50 3.56
N VAL A 111 2.70 14.15 2.43
CA VAL A 111 3.33 13.76 1.17
C VAL A 111 4.52 14.67 0.90
N VAL A 112 5.71 14.07 0.92
CA VAL A 112 6.97 14.80 0.72
C VAL A 112 7.35 14.73 -0.75
N PHE A 113 7.46 15.90 -1.39
CA PHE A 113 7.96 16.06 -2.75
C PHE A 113 9.37 16.63 -2.75
N CYS A 114 10.15 16.30 -3.78
CA CYS A 114 11.45 16.90 -3.97
C CYS A 114 11.33 18.23 -4.71
N GLY A 115 11.93 19.30 -4.20
CA GLY A 115 11.92 20.63 -4.85
C GLY A 115 12.59 20.67 -6.22
N THR A 116 13.48 19.68 -6.50
CA THR A 116 14.19 19.58 -7.79
C THR A 116 13.48 18.70 -8.80
N SER A 117 13.04 17.51 -8.43
CA SER A 117 12.36 16.59 -9.34
C SER A 117 10.84 16.81 -9.41
N GLY A 118 10.22 17.29 -8.34
CA GLY A 118 8.78 17.53 -8.30
C GLY A 118 7.94 16.26 -8.22
N VAL A 119 6.91 16.15 -9.07
CA VAL A 119 6.05 14.97 -9.15
C VAL A 119 6.70 13.90 -10.00
N GLU A 120 6.99 12.77 -9.41
CA GLU A 120 7.53 11.57 -10.05
C GLU A 120 6.45 10.47 -10.15
N PRO A 121 6.63 9.45 -11.02
CA PRO A 121 5.65 8.36 -11.19
C PRO A 121 5.29 7.64 -9.88
N GLN A 122 6.27 7.45 -8.99
CA GLN A 122 6.03 6.87 -7.67
C GLN A 122 5.13 7.78 -6.81
N SER A 123 5.29 9.10 -6.94
CA SER A 123 4.40 10.06 -6.27
C SER A 123 2.96 9.91 -6.73
N GLU A 124 2.73 9.68 -8.04
CA GLU A 124 1.40 9.48 -8.61
C GLU A 124 0.74 8.21 -8.08
N THR A 125 1.51 7.13 -7.95
CA THR A 125 1.02 5.85 -7.40
C THR A 125 0.57 6.01 -5.95
N VAL A 126 1.42 6.57 -5.08
CA VAL A 126 1.07 6.84 -3.68
C VAL A 126 -0.12 7.80 -3.58
N TRP A 127 -0.18 8.79 -4.47
CA TRP A 127 -1.30 9.75 -4.51
C TRP A 127 -2.63 9.09 -4.88
N ARG A 128 -2.64 8.20 -5.89
CA ARG A 128 -3.84 7.41 -6.27
C ARG A 128 -4.31 6.52 -5.12
N GLN A 129 -3.39 5.88 -4.42
CA GLN A 129 -3.72 5.06 -3.25
C GLN A 129 -4.33 5.91 -2.13
N ALA A 130 -3.73 7.09 -1.83
CA ALA A 130 -4.28 8.00 -0.85
C ALA A 130 -5.67 8.55 -1.25
N ASN A 131 -5.94 8.74 -2.56
CA ASN A 131 -7.27 9.09 -3.07
C ASN A 131 -8.26 7.93 -2.87
N ARG A 132 -7.86 6.69 -3.16
CA ARG A 132 -8.71 5.49 -2.99
C ARG A 132 -9.20 5.35 -1.55
N TYR A 133 -8.35 5.65 -0.58
CA TYR A 133 -8.67 5.58 0.85
C TYR A 133 -9.19 6.89 1.44
N GLU A 134 -9.46 7.89 0.61
CA GLU A 134 -9.93 9.23 1.02
C GLU A 134 -9.09 9.87 2.15
N VAL A 135 -7.77 9.62 2.18
CA VAL A 135 -6.88 10.10 3.24
C VAL A 135 -6.58 11.59 3.05
N PRO A 136 -6.99 12.48 3.99
CA PRO A 136 -6.60 13.88 4.00
C PRO A 136 -5.07 14.04 4.09
N ARG A 137 -4.53 15.04 3.38
CA ARG A 137 -3.08 15.18 3.30
C ARG A 137 -2.60 16.61 3.28
N VAL A 138 -1.37 16.79 3.76
CA VAL A 138 -0.58 18.00 3.58
C VAL A 138 0.62 17.69 2.70
N VAL A 139 1.08 18.66 1.94
CA VAL A 139 2.25 18.56 1.07
C VAL A 139 3.42 19.29 1.68
N PHE A 140 4.59 18.65 1.71
CA PHE A 140 5.85 19.26 2.10
C PHE A 140 6.85 19.16 0.94
N VAL A 141 7.15 20.30 0.30
CA VAL A 141 8.17 20.39 -0.75
C VAL A 141 9.53 20.54 -0.09
N ASN A 142 10.27 19.43 -0.05
CA ASN A 142 11.56 19.27 0.60
C ASN A 142 12.72 19.56 -0.37
N LYS A 143 13.93 19.62 0.16
CA LYS A 143 15.18 19.86 -0.59
C LYS A 143 15.22 21.20 -1.32
N MET A 144 14.62 22.23 -0.76
CA MET A 144 14.66 23.59 -1.31
C MET A 144 16.08 24.19 -1.37
N ASP A 145 17.05 23.56 -0.69
CA ASP A 145 18.48 23.87 -0.69
C ASP A 145 19.26 23.26 -1.87
N ARG A 146 18.65 22.43 -2.70
CA ARG A 146 19.32 21.77 -3.82
C ARG A 146 19.27 22.61 -5.08
N ALA A 147 20.34 22.53 -5.91
CA ALA A 147 20.39 23.18 -7.22
C ALA A 147 19.22 22.73 -8.11
N GLY A 148 18.50 23.69 -8.70
CA GLY A 148 17.29 23.45 -9.50
C GLY A 148 16.00 23.34 -8.69
N ALA A 149 16.02 23.58 -7.37
CA ALA A 149 14.81 23.58 -6.55
C ALA A 149 13.89 24.77 -6.88
N ASN A 150 12.61 24.47 -7.11
CA ASN A 150 11.60 25.48 -7.44
C ASN A 150 10.23 25.08 -6.88
N PHE A 151 9.77 25.80 -5.87
CA PHE A 151 8.51 25.52 -5.18
C PHE A 151 7.28 25.71 -6.08
N GLU A 152 7.20 26.81 -6.82
CA GLU A 152 6.07 27.14 -7.69
C GLU A 152 5.87 26.08 -8.78
N ARG A 153 6.98 25.63 -9.37
CA ARG A 153 6.95 24.56 -10.38
C ARG A 153 6.39 23.27 -9.80
N VAL A 154 6.81 22.88 -8.58
CA VAL A 154 6.30 21.66 -7.93
C VAL A 154 4.81 21.80 -7.62
N VAL A 155 4.38 22.96 -7.11
CA VAL A 155 2.95 23.25 -6.87
C VAL A 155 2.16 23.14 -8.18
N GLN A 156 2.68 23.70 -9.29
CA GLN A 156 2.01 23.60 -10.57
C GLN A 156 1.94 22.15 -11.10
N GLN A 157 3.01 21.38 -10.96
CA GLN A 157 3.00 19.96 -11.32
C GLN A 157 1.98 19.15 -10.50
N ILE A 158 1.82 19.46 -9.22
CA ILE A 158 0.79 18.82 -8.38
C ILE A 158 -0.61 19.15 -8.90
N LYS A 159 -0.86 20.40 -9.30
CA LYS A 159 -2.14 20.82 -9.92
C LYS A 159 -2.38 20.08 -11.26
N ASP A 160 -1.38 20.04 -12.12
CA ASP A 160 -1.53 19.53 -13.48
C ASP A 160 -1.52 18.00 -13.58
N ARG A 161 -0.59 17.34 -12.90
CA ARG A 161 -0.40 15.88 -12.99
C ARG A 161 -1.27 15.09 -12.01
N LEU A 162 -1.45 15.62 -10.78
CA LEU A 162 -2.22 14.94 -9.73
C LEU A 162 -3.67 15.46 -9.65
N GLN A 163 -4.03 16.47 -10.46
CA GLN A 163 -5.35 17.11 -10.48
C GLN A 163 -5.80 17.56 -9.07
N ALA A 164 -4.84 18.06 -8.29
CA ALA A 164 -5.03 18.38 -6.88
C ALA A 164 -5.15 19.89 -6.66
N ASN A 165 -6.12 20.30 -5.85
CA ASN A 165 -6.29 21.69 -5.44
C ASN A 165 -5.34 22.00 -4.27
N ILE A 166 -4.05 22.23 -4.57
CA ILE A 166 -3.04 22.60 -3.58
C ILE A 166 -3.07 24.11 -3.34
N VAL A 167 -3.14 24.47 -2.06
CA VAL A 167 -3.10 25.86 -1.55
C VAL A 167 -1.84 26.05 -0.73
N PRO A 168 -0.84 26.78 -1.23
CA PRO A 168 0.34 27.14 -0.45
C PRO A 168 -0.02 28.02 0.75
N ILE A 169 0.42 27.63 1.95
CA ILE A 169 0.37 28.47 3.15
C ILE A 169 1.74 29.05 3.49
N GLN A 170 2.75 28.68 2.73
CA GLN A 170 4.11 29.17 2.84
C GLN A 170 4.69 29.47 1.46
N TYR A 171 5.69 30.36 1.45
CA TYR A 171 6.50 30.64 0.28
C TYR A 171 7.98 30.64 0.65
N ASN A 172 8.86 30.18 -0.21
CA ASN A 172 10.29 30.07 0.08
C ASN A 172 11.01 31.43 0.02
N ILE A 173 11.93 31.67 0.94
CA ILE A 173 12.85 32.83 0.94
C ILE A 173 14.19 32.37 0.36
N GLY A 174 14.42 32.72 -0.90
CA GLY A 174 15.53 32.18 -1.69
C GLY A 174 15.29 30.70 -2.07
N ALA A 175 16.17 30.15 -2.87
CA ALA A 175 16.21 28.76 -3.29
C ALA A 175 17.66 28.32 -3.46
N GLU A 176 17.91 27.02 -3.56
CA GLU A 176 19.24 26.44 -3.71
C GLU A 176 20.16 26.85 -2.53
N ASP A 177 21.39 27.22 -2.79
CA ASP A 177 22.34 27.65 -1.76
C ASP A 177 21.86 28.90 -0.98
N ASP A 178 20.97 29.68 -1.58
CA ASP A 178 20.38 30.88 -0.98
C ASP A 178 19.07 30.62 -0.21
N PHE A 179 18.67 29.37 -0.01
CA PHE A 179 17.49 29.05 0.77
C PHE A 179 17.68 29.38 2.25
N LYS A 180 17.05 30.45 2.72
CA LYS A 180 17.24 31.03 4.07
C LYS A 180 16.11 30.69 5.03
N GLY A 181 14.87 30.54 4.54
CA GLY A 181 13.69 30.36 5.35
C GLY A 181 12.42 30.34 4.53
N VAL A 182 11.29 30.61 5.18
CA VAL A 182 9.98 30.65 4.52
C VAL A 182 9.18 31.89 4.95
N VAL A 183 8.29 32.33 4.09
CA VAL A 183 7.24 33.31 4.45
C VAL A 183 6.01 32.49 4.89
N ASP A 184 5.50 32.76 6.07
CA ASP A 184 4.19 32.33 6.58
C ASP A 184 3.12 33.26 6.01
N LEU A 185 2.34 32.77 5.05
CA LEU A 185 1.31 33.54 4.35
C LEU A 185 0.07 33.81 5.21
N ILE A 186 -0.15 33.01 6.24
CA ILE A 186 -1.26 33.20 7.17
C ILE A 186 -1.03 34.43 8.05
N ASN A 187 0.17 34.52 8.64
CA ASN A 187 0.54 35.62 9.52
C ASN A 187 1.30 36.77 8.81
N MET A 188 1.59 36.61 7.53
CA MET A 188 2.38 37.54 6.70
C MET A 188 3.70 37.94 7.37
N ARG A 189 4.51 36.94 7.70
CA ARG A 189 5.81 37.10 8.34
C ARG A 189 6.86 36.18 7.74
N ALA A 190 8.12 36.59 7.74
CA ALA A 190 9.25 35.77 7.32
C ALA A 190 9.84 35.00 8.52
N ILE A 191 10.07 33.70 8.36
CA ILE A 191 10.61 32.81 9.40
C ILE A 191 11.99 32.32 8.96
N TYR A 192 12.98 32.53 9.86
CA TYR A 192 14.37 32.12 9.65
C TYR A 192 14.82 31.24 10.81
N TRP A 193 15.12 29.97 10.53
CA TRP A 193 15.63 29.03 11.56
C TRP A 193 17.12 29.26 11.81
N ASN A 194 17.52 29.15 13.08
CA ASN A 194 18.89 29.35 13.50
C ASN A 194 19.72 28.09 13.19
N GLU A 195 20.77 28.22 12.41
CA GLU A 195 21.63 27.08 12.03
C GLU A 195 22.56 26.64 13.17
N GLU A 196 22.92 27.53 14.11
CA GLU A 196 23.81 27.23 15.21
C GLU A 196 23.22 26.22 16.20
N ASP A 197 21.91 26.22 16.37
CA ASP A 197 21.18 25.31 17.24
C ASP A 197 20.41 24.22 16.49
N GLN A 198 20.77 23.95 15.23
CA GLN A 198 20.12 22.94 14.39
C GLN A 198 18.63 23.23 14.14
N GLY A 199 18.26 24.51 14.09
CA GLY A 199 16.90 24.96 13.84
C GLY A 199 15.94 24.83 15.04
N LEU A 200 16.43 24.63 16.26
CA LEU A 200 15.59 24.61 17.45
C LEU A 200 14.91 25.95 17.71
N THR A 201 15.60 27.04 17.42
CA THR A 201 15.05 28.41 17.50
C THR A 201 14.91 29.03 16.12
N PHE A 202 14.07 30.04 16.04
CA PHE A 202 13.86 30.80 14.81
C PHE A 202 13.59 32.29 15.10
N ASP A 203 13.87 33.11 14.12
CA ASP A 203 13.55 34.55 14.10
C ASP A 203 12.34 34.81 13.23
N SER A 204 11.43 35.63 13.68
CA SER A 204 10.33 36.19 12.88
C SER A 204 10.67 37.63 12.45
N LYS A 205 10.61 37.90 11.14
CA LYS A 205 10.95 39.21 10.55
C LYS A 205 9.88 39.65 9.55
N GLU A 206 9.95 40.91 9.10
CA GLU A 206 9.15 41.40 7.99
C GLU A 206 9.51 40.63 6.70
N ILE A 207 8.53 40.49 5.81
CA ILE A 207 8.73 39.88 4.50
C ILE A 207 9.69 40.74 3.68
N PRO A 208 10.68 40.12 3.00
CA PRO A 208 11.56 40.87 2.06
C PRO A 208 10.74 41.61 1.00
N GLU A 209 11.11 42.84 0.68
CA GLU A 209 10.36 43.72 -0.23
C GLU A 209 10.16 43.06 -1.62
N ASP A 210 11.15 42.34 -2.11
CA ASP A 210 11.12 41.63 -3.40
C ASP A 210 10.12 40.46 -3.45
N LEU A 211 9.71 39.97 -2.30
CA LEU A 211 8.74 38.86 -2.18
C LEU A 211 7.32 39.31 -1.82
N LEU A 212 7.15 40.57 -1.41
CA LEU A 212 5.91 41.05 -0.83
C LEU A 212 4.73 40.96 -1.81
N ASP A 213 4.90 41.37 -3.06
CA ASP A 213 3.86 41.32 -4.08
C ASP A 213 3.41 39.87 -4.34
N LYS A 214 4.38 38.97 -4.47
CA LYS A 214 4.09 37.55 -4.69
C LYS A 214 3.38 36.91 -3.49
N CYS A 215 3.85 37.21 -2.28
CA CYS A 215 3.22 36.70 -1.07
C CYS A 215 1.79 37.23 -0.88
N THR A 216 1.55 38.48 -1.26
CA THR A 216 0.22 39.10 -1.25
C THR A 216 -0.73 38.36 -2.21
N GLN A 217 -0.28 38.13 -3.45
CA GLN A 217 -1.07 37.37 -4.42
C GLN A 217 -1.42 35.95 -3.90
N LEU A 218 -0.41 35.21 -3.39
CA LEU A 218 -0.66 33.85 -2.85
C LEU A 218 -1.56 33.86 -1.61
N ARG A 219 -1.48 34.93 -0.80
CA ARG A 219 -2.42 35.11 0.32
C ARG A 219 -3.84 35.32 -0.17
N GLU A 220 -4.06 36.12 -1.21
CA GLU A 220 -5.41 36.30 -1.80
C GLU A 220 -5.99 34.96 -2.28
N GLU A 221 -5.21 34.15 -3.03
CA GLU A 221 -5.62 32.80 -3.44
C GLU A 221 -5.95 31.90 -2.23
N MET A 222 -5.19 32.00 -1.15
CA MET A 222 -5.42 31.25 0.08
C MET A 222 -6.69 31.72 0.81
N LEU A 223 -6.95 33.05 0.87
CA LEU A 223 -8.16 33.63 1.48
C LEU A 223 -9.42 33.18 0.73
N GLU A 224 -9.41 33.23 -0.60
CA GLU A 224 -10.50 32.71 -1.44
C GLU A 224 -10.76 31.22 -1.14
N ALA A 225 -9.69 30.41 -1.12
CA ALA A 225 -9.80 28.99 -0.81
C ALA A 225 -10.36 28.74 0.60
N ALA A 226 -10.00 29.54 1.59
CA ALA A 226 -10.54 29.42 2.95
C ALA A 226 -12.01 29.89 3.05
N ALA A 227 -12.36 30.96 2.36
CA ALA A 227 -13.72 31.52 2.35
C ALA A 227 -14.76 30.56 1.75
N GLU A 228 -14.38 29.77 0.75
CA GLU A 228 -15.25 28.77 0.10
C GLU A 228 -15.68 27.62 1.02
N ALA A 229 -15.19 27.53 2.26
CA ALA A 229 -15.51 26.45 3.18
C ALA A 229 -16.97 26.46 3.66
N ASN A 230 -17.54 27.63 3.89
CA ASN A 230 -18.93 27.82 4.29
C ASN A 230 -19.43 29.24 4.03
N GLU A 231 -20.77 29.44 4.14
CA GLU A 231 -21.41 30.73 3.89
C GLU A 231 -20.90 31.83 4.85
N GLU A 232 -20.66 31.52 6.12
CA GLU A 232 -20.21 32.50 7.14
C GLU A 232 -18.83 33.07 6.79
N LEU A 233 -17.88 32.24 6.38
CA LEU A 233 -16.54 32.67 5.97
C LEU A 233 -16.57 33.41 4.62
N MET A 234 -17.44 33.00 3.72
CA MET A 234 -17.63 33.70 2.44
C MET A 234 -18.18 35.10 2.67
N ASP A 235 -19.22 35.25 3.51
CA ASP A 235 -19.80 36.56 3.84
C ASP A 235 -18.77 37.46 4.53
N ALA A 236 -17.99 36.94 5.48
CA ALA A 236 -16.93 37.68 6.16
C ALA A 236 -15.86 38.18 5.18
N TYR A 237 -15.46 37.35 4.22
CA TYR A 237 -14.50 37.72 3.17
C TYR A 237 -15.06 38.76 2.21
N LEU A 238 -16.32 38.62 1.78
CA LEU A 238 -16.96 39.59 0.88
C LEU A 238 -17.18 40.97 1.53
N GLU A 239 -17.43 41.01 2.85
CA GLU A 239 -17.59 42.26 3.59
C GLU A 239 -16.28 43.01 3.85
N SER A 240 -15.20 42.30 4.20
CA SER A 240 -13.93 42.90 4.65
C SER A 240 -12.80 42.86 3.62
N GLY A 241 -12.86 41.93 2.66
CA GLY A 241 -11.77 41.64 1.73
C GLY A 241 -10.61 40.87 2.40
N ASP A 242 -10.76 40.45 3.66
CA ASP A 242 -9.75 39.68 4.42
C ASP A 242 -10.48 38.77 5.44
N LEU A 243 -9.75 37.77 5.98
CA LEU A 243 -10.18 36.88 7.04
C LEU A 243 -9.19 36.92 8.20
N SER A 244 -9.69 36.74 9.43
CA SER A 244 -8.80 36.59 10.58
C SER A 244 -7.96 35.30 10.46
N VAL A 245 -6.85 35.24 11.18
CA VAL A 245 -5.97 34.03 11.20
C VAL A 245 -6.76 32.78 11.60
N GLU A 246 -7.67 32.90 12.57
CA GLU A 246 -8.52 31.80 13.03
C GLU A 246 -9.48 31.36 11.94
N GLN A 247 -10.11 32.30 11.22
CA GLN A 247 -11.03 32.03 10.12
C GLN A 247 -10.31 31.36 8.92
N ILE A 248 -9.09 31.82 8.58
CA ILE A 248 -8.29 31.19 7.54
C ILE A 248 -7.98 29.73 7.91
N LYS A 249 -7.52 29.50 9.13
CA LYS A 249 -7.20 28.15 9.61
C LYS A 249 -8.43 27.24 9.64
N GLU A 250 -9.56 27.76 10.11
CA GLU A 250 -10.82 27.03 10.14
C GLU A 250 -11.29 26.66 8.73
N GLY A 251 -11.30 27.60 7.80
CA GLY A 251 -11.73 27.36 6.41
C GLY A 251 -10.84 26.35 5.70
N LEU A 252 -9.52 26.51 5.79
CA LEU A 252 -8.59 25.55 5.22
C LEU A 252 -8.71 24.17 5.86
N ARG A 253 -8.93 24.08 7.18
CA ARG A 253 -9.13 22.82 7.87
C ARG A 253 -10.39 22.10 7.40
N ILE A 254 -11.54 22.78 7.34
CA ILE A 254 -12.81 22.19 6.88
C ILE A 254 -12.60 21.56 5.49
N ARG A 255 -12.01 22.29 4.56
CA ARG A 255 -11.78 21.84 3.19
C ARG A 255 -10.71 20.76 3.07
N SER A 256 -9.67 20.82 3.92
CA SER A 256 -8.64 19.78 3.98
C SER A 256 -9.21 18.45 4.46
N LEU A 257 -10.06 18.47 5.49
CA LEU A 257 -10.75 17.26 5.99
C LEU A 257 -11.73 16.68 4.98
N ALA A 258 -12.32 17.52 4.12
CA ALA A 258 -13.17 17.11 3.00
C ALA A 258 -12.39 16.65 1.75
N ASN A 259 -11.05 16.68 1.76
CA ASN A 259 -10.18 16.45 0.61
C ASN A 259 -10.42 17.40 -0.59
N GLU A 260 -11.00 18.57 -0.36
CA GLU A 260 -11.23 19.58 -1.39
C GLU A 260 -10.02 20.49 -1.61
N VAL A 261 -9.24 20.71 -0.57
CA VAL A 261 -8.01 21.51 -0.56
C VAL A 261 -6.88 20.72 0.06
N ILE A 262 -5.68 20.92 -0.44
CA ILE A 262 -4.46 20.33 0.11
C ILE A 262 -3.51 21.47 0.47
N VAL A 263 -3.13 21.52 1.73
CA VAL A 263 -2.24 22.57 2.25
C VAL A 263 -0.80 22.27 1.82
N GLY A 264 -0.13 23.26 1.22
CA GLY A 264 1.23 23.17 0.71
C GLY A 264 2.25 23.95 1.55
N LEU A 265 3.34 23.30 1.93
CA LEU A 265 4.47 23.83 2.66
C LEU A 265 5.79 23.59 1.92
N CYS A 266 6.85 24.30 2.30
CA CYS A 266 8.17 24.07 1.75
C CYS A 266 9.26 24.13 2.83
N GLY A 267 10.41 23.50 2.54
CA GLY A 267 11.54 23.51 3.45
C GLY A 267 12.73 22.70 2.97
N SER A 268 13.68 22.51 3.86
CA SER A 268 14.81 21.60 3.70
C SER A 268 15.04 20.87 5.02
N ALA A 269 14.63 19.59 5.06
CA ALA A 269 14.86 18.74 6.22
C ALA A 269 16.37 18.60 6.50
N PHE A 270 17.20 18.50 5.46
CA PHE A 270 18.65 18.41 5.61
C PHE A 270 19.26 19.66 6.25
N LYS A 271 18.76 20.84 5.91
CA LYS A 271 19.17 22.13 6.50
C LYS A 271 18.39 22.50 7.76
N ASN A 272 17.57 21.62 8.29
CA ASN A 272 16.78 21.83 9.51
C ASN A 272 15.81 23.04 9.42
N LYS A 273 15.21 23.25 8.24
CA LYS A 273 14.30 24.39 7.98
C LYS A 273 12.93 23.91 7.51
N GLY A 274 11.86 24.34 8.15
CA GLY A 274 10.48 24.10 7.76
C GLY A 274 9.79 22.86 8.39
N VAL A 275 10.51 21.93 9.00
CA VAL A 275 9.93 20.70 9.56
C VAL A 275 9.02 20.96 10.76
N GLN A 276 9.37 21.92 11.63
CA GLN A 276 8.52 22.29 12.76
C GLN A 276 7.20 22.92 12.29
N ALA A 277 7.24 23.75 11.25
CA ALA A 277 6.04 24.32 10.65
C ALA A 277 5.17 23.20 9.98
N MET A 278 5.80 22.17 9.43
CA MET A 278 5.07 20.97 8.95
C MET A 278 4.39 20.24 10.11
N LEU A 279 5.03 20.11 11.28
CA LEU A 279 4.41 19.53 12.47
C LEU A 279 3.20 20.37 12.96
N ASP A 280 3.28 21.70 12.89
CA ASP A 280 2.14 22.57 13.17
C ASP A 280 1.00 22.33 12.18
N ALA A 281 1.31 22.22 10.90
CA ALA A 281 0.32 21.92 9.86
C ALA A 281 -0.36 20.53 10.05
N ILE A 282 0.36 19.53 10.52
CA ILE A 282 -0.22 18.23 10.89
C ILE A 282 -1.30 18.42 11.98
N VAL A 283 -1.01 19.21 13.00
CA VAL A 283 -1.97 19.46 14.08
C VAL A 283 -3.15 20.28 13.59
N GLU A 284 -2.92 21.30 12.76
CA GLU A 284 -3.94 22.25 12.32
C GLU A 284 -4.87 21.71 11.22
N TYR A 285 -4.35 20.92 10.26
CA TYR A 285 -5.08 20.58 9.03
C TYR A 285 -5.41 19.10 8.85
N LEU A 286 -4.75 18.18 9.58
CA LEU A 286 -5.08 16.78 9.51
C LEU A 286 -6.07 16.35 10.59
N PRO A 287 -6.94 15.35 10.32
CA PRO A 287 -7.98 14.97 11.25
C PRO A 287 -7.46 14.26 12.51
N ALA A 288 -8.21 14.39 13.57
CA ALA A 288 -8.17 13.48 14.70
C ALA A 288 -9.00 12.21 14.40
N PRO A 289 -8.79 11.10 15.13
CA PRO A 289 -9.53 9.86 14.89
C PRO A 289 -11.05 9.97 15.04
N ASP A 290 -11.56 10.94 15.83
CA ASP A 290 -12.98 11.22 16.04
C ASP A 290 -13.59 12.14 14.95
N GLU A 291 -12.77 12.72 14.10
CA GLU A 291 -13.19 13.54 12.94
C GLU A 291 -13.26 12.74 11.64
N VAL A 292 -12.71 11.53 11.61
CA VAL A 292 -12.80 10.64 10.43
C VAL A 292 -14.15 9.94 10.41
N LYS A 293 -14.61 9.56 9.23
CA LYS A 293 -15.85 8.76 9.08
C LYS A 293 -15.79 7.51 9.97
N ALA A 294 -16.94 7.13 10.56
CA ALA A 294 -17.03 5.87 11.27
C ALA A 294 -16.61 4.71 10.36
N ILE A 295 -15.79 3.79 10.90
CA ILE A 295 -15.37 2.64 10.12
C ILE A 295 -16.55 1.69 9.93
N THR A 296 -16.75 1.24 8.70
CA THR A 296 -17.78 0.27 8.35
C THR A 296 -17.22 -1.15 8.36
N GLY A 297 -18.09 -2.11 8.53
CA GLY A 297 -17.75 -3.51 8.49
C GLY A 297 -19.01 -4.37 8.39
N VAL A 298 -18.82 -5.67 8.28
CA VAL A 298 -19.88 -6.65 8.12
C VAL A 298 -20.00 -7.48 9.38
N ILE A 299 -21.23 -7.73 9.85
CA ILE A 299 -21.47 -8.63 10.97
C ILE A 299 -21.28 -10.08 10.45
N PRO A 300 -20.38 -10.87 11.06
CA PRO A 300 -20.15 -12.25 10.59
C PRO A 300 -21.38 -13.10 10.85
N ASN A 301 -22.16 -13.40 9.80
CA ASN A 301 -23.31 -14.29 9.82
C ASN A 301 -22.97 -15.63 9.15
N ASN A 302 -23.55 -16.73 9.67
CA ASN A 302 -23.39 -18.08 9.10
C ASN A 302 -24.17 -18.32 7.79
N SER A 303 -24.97 -17.35 7.33
CA SER A 303 -25.76 -17.43 6.08
C SER A 303 -25.24 -16.42 5.06
N GLN A 304 -24.85 -16.89 3.89
CA GLN A 304 -24.28 -16.13 2.78
C GLN A 304 -25.28 -15.21 2.03
N GLU A 305 -26.53 -15.09 2.48
CA GLU A 305 -27.57 -14.42 1.69
C GLU A 305 -27.87 -12.97 2.08
N ASP A 306 -27.48 -12.48 3.27
CA ASP A 306 -27.65 -11.08 3.66
C ASP A 306 -26.47 -10.64 4.55
N GLU A 307 -25.53 -9.88 3.98
CA GLU A 307 -24.46 -9.21 4.73
C GLU A 307 -25.06 -7.99 5.44
N GLU A 308 -25.15 -8.04 6.77
CA GLU A 308 -25.59 -6.94 7.58
C GLU A 308 -24.40 -6.01 7.87
N GLU A 309 -24.43 -4.81 7.31
CA GLU A 309 -23.42 -3.79 7.55
C GLU A 309 -23.61 -3.16 8.94
N ASP A 310 -22.52 -2.89 9.63
CA ASP A 310 -22.45 -2.14 10.88
C ASP A 310 -21.31 -1.13 10.83
N SER A 311 -21.33 -0.15 11.71
CA SER A 311 -20.29 0.88 11.79
C SER A 311 -19.82 1.10 13.22
N ARG A 312 -18.56 1.48 13.39
CA ARG A 312 -17.96 1.82 14.69
C ARG A 312 -17.45 3.24 14.66
N LYS A 313 -17.92 4.05 15.61
CA LYS A 313 -17.37 5.39 15.84
C LYS A 313 -16.08 5.28 16.65
N SER A 314 -15.15 6.19 16.41
CA SER A 314 -13.94 6.27 17.20
C SER A 314 -14.23 6.82 18.59
N SER A 315 -14.59 5.94 19.52
CA SER A 315 -14.93 6.24 20.91
C SER A 315 -14.52 5.11 21.83
N ASP A 316 -14.12 5.44 23.07
CA ASP A 316 -13.80 4.47 24.11
C ASP A 316 -15.05 3.73 24.65
N ASP A 317 -16.24 4.32 24.45
CA ASP A 317 -17.53 3.79 24.94
C ASP A 317 -18.17 2.78 23.96
N GLU A 318 -17.66 2.68 22.73
CA GLU A 318 -18.09 1.72 21.73
C GLU A 318 -17.53 0.32 21.99
N PRO A 319 -18.14 -0.75 21.46
CA PRO A 319 -17.53 -2.09 21.50
C PRO A 319 -16.17 -2.08 20.86
N PHE A 320 -15.22 -2.85 21.43
CA PHE A 320 -13.86 -2.93 20.90
C PHE A 320 -13.82 -3.47 19.47
N SER A 321 -13.11 -2.75 18.61
CA SER A 321 -12.72 -3.22 17.29
C SER A 321 -11.35 -2.68 16.89
N ALA A 322 -10.54 -3.55 16.29
CA ALA A 322 -9.20 -3.22 15.80
C ALA A 322 -8.85 -4.03 14.56
N LEU A 323 -8.03 -3.46 13.70
CA LEU A 323 -7.48 -4.10 12.51
C LEU A 323 -6.02 -4.47 12.75
N ALA A 324 -5.67 -5.73 12.51
CA ALA A 324 -4.29 -6.20 12.47
C ALA A 324 -3.69 -5.84 11.09
N PHE A 325 -2.92 -4.76 11.02
CA PHE A 325 -2.46 -4.24 9.74
C PHE A 325 -1.03 -4.63 9.38
N LYS A 326 -0.23 -5.07 10.37
CA LYS A 326 1.15 -5.50 10.16
C LYS A 326 1.53 -6.59 11.15
N ILE A 327 2.30 -7.57 10.68
CA ILE A 327 2.95 -8.58 11.50
C ILE A 327 4.46 -8.45 11.31
N ALA A 328 5.21 -8.55 12.39
CA ALA A 328 6.66 -8.57 12.37
C ALA A 328 7.20 -9.64 13.31
N THR A 329 8.29 -10.27 12.94
CA THR A 329 8.98 -11.23 13.78
C THR A 329 10.12 -10.54 14.54
N ASP A 330 10.09 -10.63 15.85
CA ASP A 330 11.14 -10.12 16.71
C ASP A 330 11.92 -11.30 17.33
N PRO A 331 13.27 -11.28 17.29
CA PRO A 331 14.08 -12.38 17.78
C PRO A 331 13.95 -12.65 19.28
N PHE A 332 13.50 -11.65 20.07
CA PHE A 332 13.45 -11.74 21.54
C PHE A 332 12.04 -12.02 22.08
N VAL A 333 11.01 -11.45 21.47
CA VAL A 333 9.62 -11.55 21.95
C VAL A 333 8.71 -12.39 21.04
N GLY A 334 9.20 -12.80 19.89
CA GLY A 334 8.45 -13.57 18.91
C GLY A 334 7.62 -12.69 17.98
N THR A 335 6.39 -13.10 17.68
CA THR A 335 5.53 -12.39 16.73
C THR A 335 4.91 -11.15 17.39
N LEU A 336 5.11 -10.00 16.75
CA LEU A 336 4.48 -8.72 17.04
C LEU A 336 3.34 -8.49 16.05
N ILE A 337 2.13 -8.29 16.55
CA ILE A 337 0.95 -8.01 15.73
C ILE A 337 0.55 -6.57 15.96
N PHE A 338 0.79 -5.72 14.97
CA PHE A 338 0.44 -4.31 15.02
C PHE A 338 -1.04 -4.15 14.75
N ILE A 339 -1.73 -3.47 15.66
CA ILE A 339 -3.16 -3.21 15.57
C ILE A 339 -3.43 -1.70 15.57
N ARG A 340 -4.40 -1.30 14.75
CA ARG A 340 -5.08 0.01 14.84
C ARG A 340 -6.39 -0.20 15.57
N VAL A 341 -6.57 0.43 16.70
CA VAL A 341 -7.84 0.41 17.44
C VAL A 341 -8.76 1.48 16.87
N TYR A 342 -9.92 1.07 16.37
CA TYR A 342 -10.94 1.98 15.83
C TYR A 342 -11.97 2.35 16.87
N SER A 343 -12.35 1.43 17.74
CA SER A 343 -13.34 1.67 18.80
C SER A 343 -13.05 0.88 20.06
N GLY A 344 -13.56 1.36 21.18
CA GLY A 344 -13.49 0.68 22.48
C GLY A 344 -12.14 0.73 23.14
N VAL A 345 -11.95 -0.13 24.13
CA VAL A 345 -10.76 -0.27 24.96
C VAL A 345 -10.36 -1.74 25.04
N LEU A 346 -9.08 -2.02 24.90
CA LEU A 346 -8.49 -3.35 25.04
C LEU A 346 -7.45 -3.35 26.16
N SER A 347 -7.56 -4.29 27.07
CA SER A 347 -6.62 -4.44 28.18
C SER A 347 -5.83 -5.76 28.09
N VAL A 348 -4.66 -5.78 28.69
CA VAL A 348 -3.86 -7.01 28.82
C VAL A 348 -4.66 -8.07 29.57
N GLY A 349 -4.78 -9.25 28.99
CA GLY A 349 -5.52 -10.38 29.54
C GLY A 349 -6.94 -10.52 29.01
N ASP A 350 -7.44 -9.54 28.26
CA ASP A 350 -8.78 -9.59 27.67
C ASP A 350 -8.90 -10.70 26.62
N ALA A 351 -10.10 -11.25 26.50
CA ALA A 351 -10.46 -12.18 25.45
C ALA A 351 -11.13 -11.42 24.32
N VAL A 352 -10.63 -11.59 23.12
CA VAL A 352 -11.16 -11.02 21.88
C VAL A 352 -11.51 -12.13 20.90
N ILE A 353 -12.29 -11.82 19.90
CA ILE A 353 -12.52 -12.70 18.76
C ILE A 353 -11.78 -12.17 17.53
N ASN A 354 -11.06 -13.05 16.83
CA ASN A 354 -10.69 -12.80 15.44
C ASN A 354 -11.95 -13.02 14.61
N SER A 355 -12.64 -11.94 14.25
CA SER A 355 -13.93 -11.99 13.57
C SER A 355 -13.83 -12.55 12.15
N THR A 356 -12.69 -12.32 11.47
CA THR A 356 -12.41 -12.81 10.13
C THR A 356 -12.35 -14.35 10.09
N LYS A 357 -11.79 -14.97 11.14
CA LYS A 357 -11.60 -16.44 11.23
C LYS A 357 -12.52 -17.10 12.24
N SER A 358 -13.37 -16.33 12.93
CA SER A 358 -14.26 -16.81 14.00
C SER A 358 -13.53 -17.57 15.13
N LYS A 359 -12.30 -17.13 15.45
CA LYS A 359 -11.47 -17.76 16.49
C LYS A 359 -11.30 -16.84 17.70
N LYS A 360 -11.39 -17.43 18.90
CA LYS A 360 -11.14 -16.68 20.15
C LYS A 360 -9.65 -16.60 20.42
N GLU A 361 -9.20 -15.38 20.74
CA GLU A 361 -7.82 -15.04 21.07
C GLU A 361 -7.76 -14.40 22.46
N ARG A 362 -6.60 -14.45 23.09
CA ARG A 362 -6.34 -13.78 24.36
C ARG A 362 -5.09 -12.92 24.27
N VAL A 363 -5.23 -11.66 24.62
CA VAL A 363 -4.14 -10.69 24.58
C VAL A 363 -3.16 -10.96 25.71
N GLY A 364 -1.93 -11.34 25.38
CA GLY A 364 -0.88 -11.67 26.36
C GLY A 364 -0.23 -10.40 26.89
N ARG A 365 0.52 -9.72 26.07
CA ARG A 365 1.19 -8.43 26.34
C ARG A 365 0.91 -7.45 25.23
N MET A 366 0.99 -6.16 25.55
CA MET A 366 0.90 -5.09 24.57
C MET A 366 2.07 -4.14 24.74
N VAL A 367 2.60 -3.66 23.64
CA VAL A 367 3.69 -2.71 23.63
C VAL A 367 3.39 -1.54 22.71
N GLN A 368 3.79 -0.36 23.12
CA GLN A 368 3.89 0.81 22.25
C GLN A 368 5.28 0.83 21.64
N MET A 369 5.33 1.09 20.34
CA MET A 369 6.58 1.13 19.60
C MET A 369 7.10 2.56 19.48
N HIS A 370 8.40 2.72 19.65
CA HIS A 370 9.16 3.93 19.38
C HIS A 370 10.33 3.53 18.48
N SER A 371 10.03 3.41 17.16
CA SER A 371 10.93 2.76 16.21
C SER A 371 11.26 1.32 16.66
N ASN A 372 12.50 1.02 17.03
CA ASN A 372 12.93 -0.30 17.48
C ASN A 372 12.82 -0.50 19.02
N ASN A 373 12.51 0.55 19.78
CA ASN A 373 12.31 0.48 21.21
C ASN A 373 10.86 0.14 21.56
N ARG A 374 10.66 -0.57 22.65
CA ARG A 374 9.34 -1.07 23.11
C ARG A 374 9.06 -0.59 24.52
N GLU A 375 7.88 -0.04 24.74
CA GLU A 375 7.35 0.28 26.05
C GLU A 375 6.13 -0.59 26.33
N GLU A 376 6.12 -1.33 27.45
CA GLU A 376 4.98 -2.16 27.83
C GLU A 376 3.83 -1.27 28.31
N ILE A 377 2.65 -1.51 27.72
CA ILE A 377 1.41 -0.81 28.04
C ILE A 377 0.34 -1.79 28.54
N LYS A 378 -0.54 -1.32 29.40
CA LYS A 378 -1.59 -2.16 30.02
C LYS A 378 -2.90 -2.11 29.27
N GLU A 379 -3.19 -1.03 28.59
CA GLU A 379 -4.42 -0.82 27.84
C GLU A 379 -4.16 0.03 26.59
N VAL A 380 -4.95 -0.20 25.56
CA VAL A 380 -5.03 0.63 24.34
C VAL A 380 -6.48 1.01 24.11
N ARG A 381 -6.71 2.14 23.44
CA ARG A 381 -8.01 2.79 23.31
C ARG A 381 -8.29 3.17 21.86
N ALA A 382 -9.53 3.55 21.55
CA ALA A 382 -9.89 4.08 20.25
C ALA A 382 -8.87 5.13 19.77
N GLY A 383 -8.39 5.01 18.53
CA GLY A 383 -7.38 5.89 17.96
C GLY A 383 -5.92 5.47 18.22
N ASP A 384 -5.66 4.50 19.09
CA ASP A 384 -4.29 4.03 19.35
C ASP A 384 -3.77 3.07 18.27
N ILE A 385 -2.44 3.10 18.13
CA ILE A 385 -1.67 2.09 17.39
C ILE A 385 -0.73 1.42 18.38
N ALA A 386 -0.75 0.09 18.45
CA ALA A 386 0.08 -0.69 19.35
C ALA A 386 0.42 -2.06 18.77
N ALA A 387 1.37 -2.76 19.38
CA ALA A 387 1.68 -4.14 19.02
C ALA A 387 1.26 -5.10 20.12
N CYS A 388 0.53 -6.15 19.74
CA CYS A 388 0.14 -7.25 20.61
C CYS A 388 1.13 -8.41 20.48
N ILE A 389 1.41 -9.07 21.61
CA ILE A 389 2.29 -10.23 21.72
C ILE A 389 1.48 -11.39 22.28
N GLY A 390 1.63 -12.58 21.69
CA GLY A 390 1.01 -13.81 22.20
C GLY A 390 -0.30 -14.20 21.55
N LEU A 391 -0.79 -13.46 20.55
CA LEU A 391 -1.86 -13.87 19.66
C LEU A 391 -1.32 -14.93 18.67
N LYS A 392 -2.09 -15.97 18.35
CA LYS A 392 -1.56 -17.14 17.64
C LYS A 392 -2.00 -17.24 16.19
N ASP A 393 -3.29 -17.05 15.94
CA ASP A 393 -3.91 -17.31 14.64
C ASP A 393 -4.32 -16.01 13.92
N ILE A 394 -3.45 -15.00 13.96
CA ILE A 394 -3.68 -13.71 13.32
C ILE A 394 -2.85 -13.59 12.05
N THR A 395 -3.46 -13.09 10.99
CA THR A 395 -2.80 -12.66 9.74
C THR A 395 -3.07 -11.18 9.49
N THR A 396 -2.26 -10.57 8.65
CA THR A 396 -2.49 -9.18 8.23
C THR A 396 -3.85 -9.03 7.55
N GLY A 397 -4.63 -8.03 7.95
CA GLY A 397 -6.01 -7.82 7.51
C GLY A 397 -7.08 -8.44 8.41
N ASP A 398 -6.69 -9.25 9.41
CA ASP A 398 -7.68 -9.80 10.35
C ASP A 398 -8.24 -8.71 11.27
N THR A 399 -9.54 -8.84 11.57
CA THR A 399 -10.23 -7.97 12.54
C THR A 399 -10.30 -8.64 13.90
N LEU A 400 -9.89 -7.90 14.93
CA LEU A 400 -10.09 -8.24 16.33
C LEU A 400 -11.25 -7.42 16.89
N SER A 401 -12.24 -8.08 17.49
CA SER A 401 -13.38 -7.39 18.06
C SER A 401 -13.84 -7.99 19.39
N ASP A 402 -14.77 -7.30 20.04
CA ASP A 402 -15.48 -7.82 21.20
C ASP A 402 -16.32 -9.03 20.81
N SER A 403 -16.22 -10.09 21.58
CA SER A 403 -16.97 -11.34 21.33
C SER A 403 -18.50 -11.18 21.44
N SER A 404 -18.98 -10.15 22.13
CA SER A 404 -20.41 -9.84 22.28
C SER A 404 -20.99 -9.03 21.12
N SER A 405 -20.11 -8.34 20.37
CA SER A 405 -20.49 -7.48 19.22
C SER A 405 -19.45 -7.64 18.10
N PRO A 406 -19.38 -8.83 17.47
CA PRO A 406 -18.37 -9.10 16.44
C PRO A 406 -18.66 -8.29 15.19
N ILE A 407 -17.58 -7.78 14.57
CA ILE A 407 -17.60 -7.08 13.28
C ILE A 407 -16.37 -7.51 12.50
N VAL A 408 -16.50 -7.67 11.20
CA VAL A 408 -15.37 -7.81 10.26
C VAL A 408 -15.24 -6.48 9.55
N LEU A 409 -14.18 -5.75 9.85
CA LEU A 409 -13.89 -4.50 9.17
C LEU A 409 -13.52 -4.80 7.70
N GLU A 410 -13.66 -3.81 6.84
CA GLU A 410 -13.33 -3.95 5.43
C GLU A 410 -11.98 -4.64 5.22
N ARG A 411 -11.96 -5.67 4.37
CA ARG A 411 -10.77 -6.47 4.10
C ARG A 411 -9.77 -5.66 3.28
N MET A 412 -8.50 -5.95 3.48
CA MET A 412 -7.43 -5.49 2.60
C MET A 412 -7.32 -6.45 1.42
N ASP A 413 -7.41 -5.93 0.20
CA ASP A 413 -7.12 -6.68 -1.01
C ASP A 413 -5.62 -6.68 -1.25
N PHE A 414 -5.06 -7.86 -1.42
CA PHE A 414 -3.63 -8.01 -1.69
C PHE A 414 -3.42 -8.44 -3.13
N PRO A 415 -2.57 -7.74 -3.89
CA PRO A 415 -2.29 -8.12 -5.27
C PRO A 415 -1.60 -9.48 -5.34
N GLU A 416 -1.91 -10.23 -6.39
CA GLU A 416 -1.25 -11.50 -6.68
C GLU A 416 0.22 -11.26 -7.06
N PRO A 417 1.15 -12.11 -6.57
CA PRO A 417 2.54 -12.01 -6.95
C PRO A 417 2.74 -12.25 -8.46
N VAL A 418 3.67 -11.51 -9.05
CA VAL A 418 3.91 -11.51 -10.50
C VAL A 418 5.21 -12.18 -10.93
N ILE A 419 6.13 -12.42 -9.99
CA ILE A 419 7.43 -13.07 -10.24
C ILE A 419 7.65 -14.21 -9.25
N SER A 420 8.31 -15.27 -9.70
CA SER A 420 8.63 -16.44 -8.88
C SER A 420 10.08 -16.89 -9.09
N VAL A 421 10.70 -17.38 -8.02
CA VAL A 421 12.03 -17.99 -8.08
C VAL A 421 12.05 -19.32 -7.32
N ALA A 422 12.80 -20.28 -7.79
CA ALA A 422 13.08 -21.50 -7.07
C ALA A 422 14.15 -21.27 -6.00
N VAL A 423 13.93 -21.78 -4.80
CA VAL A 423 14.88 -21.68 -3.69
C VAL A 423 15.24 -23.08 -3.23
N GLU A 424 16.54 -23.40 -3.23
CA GLU A 424 17.05 -24.70 -2.83
C GLU A 424 18.01 -24.54 -1.63
N PRO A 425 17.80 -25.25 -0.51
CA PRO A 425 18.69 -25.18 0.63
C PRO A 425 20.04 -25.84 0.26
N LYS A 426 21.16 -25.27 0.70
CA LYS A 426 22.49 -25.83 0.44
C LYS A 426 22.78 -27.10 1.24
N SER A 427 22.08 -27.31 2.35
CA SER A 427 22.28 -28.47 3.23
C SER A 427 20.96 -28.94 3.87
N LYS A 428 20.94 -30.17 4.41
CA LYS A 428 19.78 -30.68 5.13
C LYS A 428 19.39 -29.83 6.37
N PRO A 429 20.32 -29.33 7.22
CA PRO A 429 19.97 -28.42 8.30
C PRO A 429 19.36 -27.10 7.81
N ASP A 430 19.76 -26.62 6.61
CA ASP A 430 19.19 -25.40 6.04
C ASP A 430 17.76 -25.61 5.55
N GLN A 431 17.36 -26.82 5.20
CA GLN A 431 16.00 -27.14 4.77
C GLN A 431 14.96 -26.89 5.87
N GLU A 432 15.23 -27.34 7.10
CA GLU A 432 14.33 -27.12 8.24
C GLU A 432 14.25 -25.64 8.62
N LYS A 433 15.41 -24.95 8.64
CA LYS A 433 15.48 -23.52 8.89
C LYS A 433 14.76 -22.72 7.79
N MET A 434 14.93 -23.11 6.52
CA MET A 434 14.31 -22.47 5.37
C MET A 434 12.77 -22.55 5.47
N SER A 435 12.22 -23.73 5.76
CA SER A 435 10.77 -23.90 5.92
C SER A 435 10.21 -23.02 7.04
N LEU A 436 10.92 -22.93 8.17
CA LEU A 436 10.54 -22.05 9.27
C LEU A 436 10.62 -20.57 8.89
N ALA A 437 11.71 -20.16 8.23
CA ALA A 437 11.93 -18.79 7.78
C ALA A 437 10.87 -18.35 6.78
N LEU A 438 10.63 -19.17 5.75
CA LEU A 438 9.62 -18.90 4.73
C LEU A 438 8.20 -18.81 5.31
N GLY A 439 7.87 -19.69 6.27
CA GLY A 439 6.58 -19.61 6.97
C GLY A 439 6.39 -18.31 7.75
N LYS A 440 7.44 -17.82 8.42
CA LYS A 440 7.40 -16.53 9.13
C LYS A 440 7.32 -15.35 8.18
N LEU A 441 8.12 -15.33 7.13
CA LEU A 441 8.10 -14.27 6.11
C LEU A 441 6.73 -14.19 5.42
N ALA A 442 6.11 -15.33 5.11
CA ALA A 442 4.76 -15.37 4.54
C ALA A 442 3.65 -14.91 5.52
N GLN A 443 3.88 -15.00 6.82
CA GLN A 443 2.97 -14.40 7.81
C GLN A 443 3.10 -12.87 7.89
N GLU A 444 4.31 -12.36 7.67
CA GLU A 444 4.59 -10.92 7.69
C GLU A 444 4.07 -10.22 6.44
N ASP A 445 4.24 -10.87 5.28
CA ASP A 445 3.94 -10.30 3.98
C ASP A 445 2.92 -11.17 3.21
N PRO A 446 1.66 -10.74 3.12
CA PRO A 446 0.64 -11.47 2.40
C PRO A 446 0.80 -11.49 0.87
N SER A 447 1.65 -10.62 0.28
CA SER A 447 2.01 -10.67 -1.15
C SER A 447 3.11 -11.68 -1.44
N PHE A 448 3.76 -12.20 -0.40
CA PHE A 448 4.76 -13.24 -0.51
C PHE A 448 4.11 -14.62 -0.40
N ARG A 449 4.28 -15.44 -1.41
CA ARG A 449 3.76 -16.81 -1.42
C ARG A 449 4.86 -17.84 -1.50
N VAL A 450 4.63 -18.97 -0.85
CA VAL A 450 5.51 -20.13 -0.84
C VAL A 450 4.72 -21.35 -1.29
N ALA A 451 5.20 -22.01 -2.31
CA ALA A 451 4.63 -23.26 -2.84
C ALA A 451 5.73 -24.30 -3.02
N SER A 452 5.36 -25.56 -2.93
CA SER A 452 6.24 -26.65 -3.34
C SER A 452 5.77 -27.13 -4.71
N ASP A 453 6.68 -27.20 -5.66
CA ASP A 453 6.41 -27.81 -6.95
C ASP A 453 6.41 -29.34 -6.78
N GLU A 454 5.27 -29.96 -7.06
CA GLU A 454 5.09 -31.42 -6.88
C GLU A 454 5.92 -32.23 -7.88
N GLU A 455 6.23 -31.68 -9.06
CA GLU A 455 6.98 -32.40 -10.10
C GLU A 455 8.50 -32.34 -9.86
N SER A 456 9.01 -31.14 -9.55
CA SER A 456 10.45 -30.95 -9.32
C SER A 456 10.88 -31.11 -7.86
N GLY A 457 9.92 -31.06 -6.91
CA GLY A 457 10.19 -31.04 -5.47
C GLY A 457 10.87 -29.75 -4.98
N GLN A 458 10.95 -28.72 -5.82
CA GLN A 458 11.55 -27.43 -5.49
C GLN A 458 10.60 -26.57 -4.67
N THR A 459 11.14 -25.74 -3.80
CA THR A 459 10.41 -24.68 -3.14
C THR A 459 10.41 -23.45 -4.01
N ILE A 460 9.21 -23.00 -4.41
CA ILE A 460 9.01 -21.79 -5.22
C ILE A 460 8.55 -20.70 -4.28
N ILE A 461 9.21 -19.54 -4.35
CA ILE A 461 8.79 -18.30 -3.69
C ILE A 461 8.35 -17.29 -4.74
N SER A 462 7.23 -16.60 -4.44
CA SER A 462 6.63 -15.64 -5.37
C SER A 462 6.44 -14.28 -4.69
N GLY A 463 6.62 -13.19 -5.44
CA GLY A 463 6.53 -11.81 -4.92
C GLY A 463 6.22 -10.78 -6.00
N MET A 464 6.22 -9.50 -5.62
CA MET A 464 5.79 -8.38 -6.45
C MET A 464 6.87 -7.87 -7.42
N GLY A 465 8.14 -8.19 -7.19
CA GLY A 465 9.25 -7.76 -8.04
C GLY A 465 10.57 -8.39 -7.65
N GLU A 466 11.62 -8.15 -8.45
CA GLU A 466 12.97 -8.68 -8.19
C GLU A 466 13.51 -8.18 -6.85
N LEU A 467 13.40 -6.87 -6.58
CA LEU A 467 13.88 -6.29 -5.34
C LEU A 467 13.14 -6.86 -4.12
N HIS A 468 11.84 -7.09 -4.24
CA HIS A 468 11.04 -7.71 -3.17
C HIS A 468 11.59 -9.11 -2.83
N LEU A 469 11.77 -9.97 -3.82
CA LEU A 469 12.32 -11.31 -3.59
C LEU A 469 13.77 -11.29 -3.09
N ASP A 470 14.61 -10.40 -3.62
CA ASP A 470 15.99 -10.20 -3.16
C ASP A 470 16.05 -9.84 -1.67
N VAL A 471 15.18 -8.93 -1.22
CA VAL A 471 15.10 -8.52 0.19
C VAL A 471 14.71 -9.71 1.06
N LEU A 472 13.71 -10.49 0.66
CA LEU A 472 13.23 -11.65 1.43
C LEU A 472 14.29 -12.75 1.51
N VAL A 473 15.00 -13.01 0.43
CA VAL A 473 16.11 -13.97 0.40
C VAL A 473 17.26 -13.52 1.29
N ASP A 474 17.61 -12.25 1.27
CA ASP A 474 18.66 -11.71 2.13
C ASP A 474 18.24 -11.71 3.61
N ARG A 475 16.96 -11.47 3.91
CA ARG A 475 16.38 -11.65 5.25
C ARG A 475 16.48 -13.10 5.72
N MET A 476 16.18 -14.10 4.88
CA MET A 476 16.38 -15.51 5.21
C MET A 476 17.83 -15.78 5.64
N ARG A 477 18.78 -15.20 4.92
CA ARG A 477 20.20 -15.38 5.21
C ARG A 477 20.62 -14.70 6.51
N ARG A 478 20.25 -13.41 6.72
CA ARG A 478 20.71 -12.61 7.88
C ARG A 478 19.97 -12.94 9.17
N GLU A 479 18.62 -13.01 9.09
CA GLU A 479 17.78 -13.16 10.29
C GLU A 479 17.66 -14.64 10.71
N PHE A 480 17.62 -15.57 9.75
CA PHE A 480 17.38 -16.98 10.03
C PHE A 480 18.60 -17.87 9.80
N SER A 481 19.73 -17.31 9.35
CA SER A 481 20.96 -18.05 9.02
C SER A 481 20.71 -19.24 8.09
N VAL A 482 19.96 -19.00 7.00
CA VAL A 482 19.65 -19.98 5.95
C VAL A 482 20.55 -19.72 4.75
N GLU A 483 21.30 -20.76 4.33
CA GLU A 483 22.04 -20.73 3.08
C GLU A 483 21.24 -21.46 1.99
N ALA A 484 20.89 -20.72 0.93
CA ALA A 484 20.09 -21.24 -0.19
C ALA A 484 20.68 -20.84 -1.54
N ASN A 485 20.43 -21.65 -2.56
CA ASN A 485 20.66 -21.31 -3.97
C ASN A 485 19.35 -20.75 -4.54
N ILE A 486 19.45 -19.67 -5.31
CA ILE A 486 18.31 -19.03 -5.95
C ILE A 486 18.35 -19.36 -7.43
N GLY A 487 17.23 -19.88 -7.95
CA GLY A 487 17.03 -20.14 -9.36
C GLY A 487 16.81 -18.85 -10.16
N LYS A 488 16.71 -19.00 -11.49
CA LYS A 488 16.36 -17.86 -12.34
C LYS A 488 14.91 -17.44 -12.12
N PRO A 489 14.60 -16.14 -12.16
CA PRO A 489 13.23 -15.67 -12.07
C PRO A 489 12.34 -16.27 -13.17
N GLN A 490 11.12 -16.64 -12.79
CA GLN A 490 10.08 -17.12 -13.70
C GLN A 490 8.87 -16.20 -13.62
N VAL A 491 8.26 -15.95 -14.77
CA VAL A 491 7.06 -15.12 -14.86
C VAL A 491 5.83 -15.95 -14.49
N ALA A 492 4.94 -15.37 -13.70
CA ALA A 492 3.67 -16.00 -13.39
C ALA A 492 2.67 -15.83 -14.56
N TYR A 493 2.78 -16.69 -15.55
CA TYR A 493 1.83 -16.74 -16.65
C TYR A 493 0.45 -17.16 -16.16
N ARG A 494 -0.58 -16.79 -16.92
CA ARG A 494 -1.98 -17.14 -16.68
C ARG A 494 -2.63 -17.65 -17.96
N GLU A 495 -3.81 -18.24 -17.85
CA GLU A 495 -4.63 -18.62 -18.99
C GLU A 495 -5.99 -17.92 -18.92
N THR A 496 -6.65 -17.73 -20.04
CA THR A 496 -8.03 -17.25 -20.13
C THR A 496 -8.74 -17.88 -21.29
N ILE A 497 -10.06 -17.72 -21.38
CA ILE A 497 -10.89 -18.11 -22.52
C ILE A 497 -11.35 -16.88 -23.30
N LYS A 498 -11.58 -17.02 -24.61
CA LYS A 498 -11.99 -15.90 -25.47
C LYS A 498 -13.44 -16.00 -25.96
N GLU A 499 -14.01 -17.17 -25.97
CA GLU A 499 -15.35 -17.41 -26.50
C GLU A 499 -16.24 -18.10 -25.46
N THR A 500 -17.52 -17.77 -25.53
CA THR A 500 -18.55 -18.45 -24.76
C THR A 500 -18.83 -19.83 -25.33
N VAL A 501 -18.85 -20.84 -24.48
CA VAL A 501 -19.14 -22.23 -24.88
C VAL A 501 -20.08 -22.89 -23.87
N GLU A 502 -20.87 -23.83 -24.40
CA GLU A 502 -21.64 -24.75 -23.58
C GLU A 502 -21.02 -26.17 -23.68
N VAL A 503 -20.88 -26.81 -22.54
CA VAL A 503 -20.15 -28.08 -22.46
C VAL A 503 -20.78 -29.05 -21.47
N GLU A 504 -20.78 -30.32 -21.85
CA GLU A 504 -21.18 -31.42 -21.01
C GLU A 504 -19.97 -32.00 -20.24
N GLY A 505 -20.10 -32.18 -18.93
CA GLY A 505 -19.14 -32.92 -18.11
C GLY A 505 -19.81 -34.18 -17.54
N LYS A 506 -19.39 -35.33 -17.99
CA LYS A 506 -19.98 -36.60 -17.56
C LYS A 506 -18.94 -37.59 -17.04
N PHE A 507 -19.03 -37.89 -15.77
CA PHE A 507 -18.18 -38.87 -15.13
C PHE A 507 -18.97 -40.11 -14.75
N VAL A 508 -18.62 -41.24 -15.35
CA VAL A 508 -19.24 -42.56 -15.07
C VAL A 508 -18.12 -43.56 -14.84
N ARG A 509 -18.12 -44.18 -13.68
CA ARG A 509 -17.19 -45.27 -13.36
C ARG A 509 -17.92 -46.39 -12.69
N GLN A 510 -17.83 -47.60 -13.25
CA GLN A 510 -18.31 -48.84 -12.64
C GLN A 510 -17.12 -49.73 -12.33
N SER A 511 -16.88 -50.05 -11.09
CA SER A 511 -15.86 -51.00 -10.64
C SER A 511 -16.47 -51.89 -9.57
N GLY A 512 -16.97 -53.05 -9.97
CA GLY A 512 -17.33 -54.20 -9.13
C GLY A 512 -17.98 -53.91 -7.75
N GLY A 513 -19.04 -53.08 -7.70
CA GLY A 513 -19.71 -52.64 -6.49
C GLY A 513 -20.54 -51.40 -6.74
N LYS A 514 -20.52 -50.42 -5.79
CA LYS A 514 -21.21 -49.14 -5.93
C LYS A 514 -20.53 -48.31 -7.01
N GLY A 515 -21.27 -47.90 -8.06
CA GLY A 515 -20.78 -47.06 -9.16
C GLY A 515 -20.50 -45.59 -8.74
N GLN A 516 -19.95 -44.81 -9.63
CA GLN A 516 -19.83 -43.35 -9.48
C GLN A 516 -20.45 -42.67 -10.69
N TYR A 517 -21.35 -41.73 -10.47
CA TYR A 517 -22.05 -41.00 -11.52
C TYR A 517 -22.14 -39.52 -11.18
N GLY A 518 -21.64 -38.67 -12.07
CA GLY A 518 -21.78 -37.21 -12.00
C GLY A 518 -21.95 -36.66 -13.42
N HIS A 519 -22.97 -35.83 -13.64
CA HIS A 519 -23.25 -35.26 -14.96
C HIS A 519 -23.73 -33.83 -14.82
N VAL A 520 -23.03 -32.93 -15.49
CA VAL A 520 -23.24 -31.46 -15.43
C VAL A 520 -23.18 -30.84 -16.82
N TRP A 521 -23.95 -29.79 -17.04
CA TRP A 521 -23.83 -28.89 -18.16
C TRP A 521 -23.40 -27.52 -17.67
N LEU A 522 -22.28 -27.04 -18.21
CA LEU A 522 -21.73 -25.74 -17.90
C LEU A 522 -21.79 -24.83 -19.12
N LYS A 523 -22.12 -23.56 -18.89
CA LYS A 523 -21.85 -22.47 -19.81
C LYS A 523 -20.66 -21.70 -19.27
N LEU A 524 -19.58 -21.64 -20.06
CA LEU A 524 -18.38 -20.88 -19.73
C LEU A 524 -18.37 -19.58 -20.53
N GLU A 525 -18.17 -18.46 -19.86
CA GLU A 525 -18.16 -17.12 -20.47
C GLU A 525 -16.89 -16.38 -20.05
N PRO A 526 -16.17 -15.73 -21.00
CA PRO A 526 -15.04 -14.87 -20.62
C PRO A 526 -15.56 -13.63 -19.89
N LEU A 527 -14.83 -13.21 -18.86
CA LEU A 527 -15.01 -11.95 -18.16
C LEU A 527 -13.89 -10.95 -18.53
N GLY A 528 -13.98 -9.71 -18.04
CA GLY A 528 -12.85 -8.78 -18.10
C GLY A 528 -11.65 -9.33 -17.36
N LEU A 529 -10.41 -9.05 -17.81
CA LEU A 529 -9.21 -9.62 -17.20
C LEU A 529 -8.99 -9.17 -15.74
N ASP A 530 -9.65 -8.10 -15.33
CA ASP A 530 -9.64 -7.59 -13.96
C ASP A 530 -10.80 -8.15 -13.09
N ASP A 531 -11.71 -8.95 -13.71
CA ASP A 531 -12.82 -9.55 -12.99
C ASP A 531 -12.41 -10.90 -12.37
N GLU A 532 -12.96 -11.17 -11.20
CA GLU A 532 -12.75 -12.44 -10.51
C GLU A 532 -13.59 -13.58 -11.13
N TYR A 533 -13.25 -14.80 -10.73
CA TYR A 533 -14.05 -15.98 -11.07
C TYR A 533 -15.45 -15.92 -10.47
N GLU A 534 -16.47 -16.13 -11.31
CA GLU A 534 -17.87 -16.14 -10.89
C GLU A 534 -18.52 -17.50 -11.16
N PHE A 535 -19.11 -18.10 -10.13
CA PHE A 535 -19.92 -19.30 -10.27
C PHE A 535 -21.41 -18.97 -10.12
N VAL A 536 -22.19 -19.32 -11.13
CA VAL A 536 -23.63 -19.06 -11.17
C VAL A 536 -24.41 -20.38 -11.18
N ASP A 537 -25.26 -20.57 -10.17
CA ASP A 537 -26.20 -21.70 -10.12
C ASP A 537 -27.54 -21.32 -10.80
N LYS A 538 -27.87 -22.02 -11.88
CA LYS A 538 -29.15 -21.90 -12.59
C LYS A 538 -29.90 -23.24 -12.67
N ILE A 539 -29.64 -24.15 -11.75
CA ILE A 539 -30.34 -25.45 -11.73
C ILE A 539 -31.82 -25.27 -11.40
N VAL A 540 -32.65 -25.82 -12.24
CA VAL A 540 -34.12 -25.82 -12.08
C VAL A 540 -34.65 -27.26 -11.97
N GLY A 541 -35.69 -27.46 -11.15
CA GLY A 541 -36.36 -28.77 -11.04
C GLY A 541 -35.60 -29.87 -10.31
N GLY A 542 -34.47 -29.53 -9.65
CA GLY A 542 -33.72 -30.51 -8.83
C GLY A 542 -33.01 -31.60 -9.66
N VAL A 543 -32.66 -31.32 -10.92
CA VAL A 543 -31.90 -32.25 -11.79
C VAL A 543 -30.52 -32.57 -11.24
N ILE A 544 -29.98 -31.69 -10.40
CA ILE A 544 -28.81 -31.91 -9.54
C ILE A 544 -29.22 -31.58 -8.11
N PRO A 545 -29.06 -32.51 -7.13
CA PRO A 545 -29.30 -32.24 -5.72
C PRO A 545 -28.42 -31.04 -5.22
N LYS A 546 -29.02 -30.15 -4.43
CA LYS A 546 -28.33 -28.93 -3.94
C LYS A 546 -27.01 -29.22 -3.21
N GLU A 547 -26.93 -30.37 -2.54
CA GLU A 547 -25.75 -30.84 -1.82
C GLU A 547 -24.52 -31.08 -2.73
N TYR A 548 -24.72 -31.34 -4.04
CA TYR A 548 -23.64 -31.60 -4.99
C TYR A 548 -23.17 -30.35 -5.75
N ILE A 549 -23.92 -29.24 -5.73
CA ILE A 549 -23.58 -28.00 -6.43
C ILE A 549 -22.26 -27.41 -5.92
N PRO A 550 -21.99 -27.32 -4.60
CA PRO A 550 -20.71 -26.89 -4.10
C PRO A 550 -19.53 -27.76 -4.54
N ALA A 551 -19.75 -29.06 -4.69
CA ALA A 551 -18.73 -30.00 -5.18
C ALA A 551 -18.37 -29.72 -6.65
N VAL A 552 -19.36 -29.37 -7.50
CA VAL A 552 -19.13 -28.96 -8.89
C VAL A 552 -18.24 -27.71 -8.93
N ASN A 553 -18.60 -26.68 -8.15
CA ASN A 553 -17.82 -25.44 -8.08
C ASN A 553 -16.38 -25.72 -7.61
N LYS A 554 -16.21 -26.54 -6.58
CA LYS A 554 -14.87 -26.92 -6.10
C LYS A 554 -14.05 -27.65 -7.17
N GLY A 555 -14.70 -28.53 -7.96
CA GLY A 555 -14.04 -29.22 -9.08
C GLY A 555 -13.59 -28.26 -10.19
N ILE A 556 -14.40 -27.22 -10.48
CA ILE A 556 -14.07 -26.17 -11.42
C ILE A 556 -12.86 -25.37 -10.90
N GLN A 557 -12.89 -24.89 -9.67
CA GLN A 557 -11.81 -24.10 -9.07
C GLN A 557 -10.47 -24.87 -9.02
N GLU A 558 -10.48 -26.13 -8.68
CA GLU A 558 -9.27 -26.97 -8.69
C GLU A 558 -8.72 -27.15 -10.11
N GLN A 559 -9.57 -27.32 -11.11
CA GLN A 559 -9.13 -27.42 -12.51
C GLN A 559 -8.62 -26.09 -13.04
N MET A 560 -9.19 -24.95 -12.59
CA MET A 560 -8.68 -23.62 -12.93
C MET A 560 -7.21 -23.45 -12.56
N GLN A 561 -6.78 -24.00 -11.42
CA GLN A 561 -5.38 -23.90 -11.00
C GLN A 561 -4.42 -24.68 -11.91
N ASN A 562 -4.90 -25.70 -12.60
CA ASN A 562 -4.10 -26.54 -13.48
C ASN A 562 -4.11 -26.11 -14.95
N GLY A 563 -4.90 -25.07 -15.30
CA GLY A 563 -5.02 -24.57 -16.66
C GLY A 563 -5.43 -25.63 -17.70
N VAL A 564 -5.29 -25.30 -18.97
CA VAL A 564 -5.64 -26.18 -20.10
C VAL A 564 -4.66 -26.10 -21.28
N ILE A 565 -3.80 -25.07 -21.36
CA ILE A 565 -2.84 -24.87 -22.45
C ILE A 565 -1.44 -25.32 -22.04
N ALA A 566 -0.92 -24.75 -20.97
CA ALA A 566 0.46 -24.92 -20.52
C ALA A 566 0.56 -25.14 -19.00
N GLY A 567 -0.57 -25.39 -18.33
CA GLY A 567 -0.62 -25.69 -16.91
C GLY A 567 -0.67 -24.43 -16.01
N TYR A 568 -0.91 -23.25 -16.57
CA TYR A 568 -1.03 -22.02 -15.79
C TYR A 568 -2.48 -21.76 -15.35
N PRO A 569 -2.70 -21.13 -14.17
CA PRO A 569 -4.05 -20.89 -13.68
C PRO A 569 -4.92 -20.10 -14.66
N LEU A 570 -6.18 -20.53 -14.81
CA LEU A 570 -7.22 -19.82 -15.57
C LEU A 570 -7.76 -18.65 -14.78
N LEU A 571 -7.90 -17.49 -15.42
CA LEU A 571 -8.49 -16.26 -14.86
C LEU A 571 -9.72 -15.81 -15.66
N ALA A 572 -10.46 -14.87 -15.08
CA ALA A 572 -11.48 -14.07 -15.73
C ALA A 572 -12.56 -14.89 -16.44
N LEU A 573 -13.22 -15.79 -15.71
CA LEU A 573 -14.22 -16.67 -16.28
C LEU A 573 -15.46 -16.77 -15.38
N ARG A 574 -16.65 -16.78 -16.03
CA ARG A 574 -17.92 -17.14 -15.39
C ARG A 574 -18.29 -18.55 -15.78
N ALA A 575 -18.56 -19.38 -14.77
CA ALA A 575 -19.09 -20.73 -14.98
C ALA A 575 -20.55 -20.81 -14.50
N THR A 576 -21.48 -20.96 -15.42
CA THR A 576 -22.91 -21.12 -15.11
C THR A 576 -23.28 -22.60 -15.20
N LEU A 577 -23.67 -23.18 -14.06
CA LEU A 577 -24.24 -24.54 -14.00
C LEU A 577 -25.76 -24.46 -14.25
N TYR A 578 -26.24 -25.00 -15.39
CA TYR A 578 -27.62 -24.80 -15.77
C TYR A 578 -28.42 -26.10 -15.98
N ASP A 579 -27.75 -27.25 -16.17
CA ASP A 579 -28.40 -28.54 -16.33
C ASP A 579 -27.48 -29.69 -15.88
N GLY A 580 -28.03 -30.87 -15.78
CA GLY A 580 -27.32 -32.09 -15.43
C GLY A 580 -28.23 -33.26 -15.10
N SER A 581 -27.69 -34.33 -14.55
CA SER A 581 -28.47 -35.42 -14.05
C SER A 581 -27.72 -36.16 -12.94
N PHE A 582 -28.46 -36.84 -12.08
CA PHE A 582 -27.91 -37.66 -11.01
C PHE A 582 -28.49 -39.04 -11.03
N HIS A 583 -27.87 -39.96 -10.31
CA HIS A 583 -28.31 -41.32 -10.11
C HIS A 583 -28.48 -41.62 -8.62
N ASP A 584 -29.63 -42.05 -8.20
CA ASP A 584 -30.01 -42.20 -6.77
C ASP A 584 -29.00 -43.02 -5.93
N VAL A 585 -28.30 -43.96 -6.53
CA VAL A 585 -27.39 -44.89 -5.84
C VAL A 585 -25.92 -44.56 -6.09
N ASP A 586 -25.56 -44.09 -7.30
CA ASP A 586 -24.17 -43.96 -7.74
C ASP A 586 -23.66 -42.51 -7.71
N SER A 587 -24.54 -41.54 -7.48
CA SER A 587 -24.11 -40.12 -7.35
C SER A 587 -23.54 -39.82 -5.98
N ASN A 588 -22.48 -39.06 -5.95
CA ASN A 588 -21.83 -38.56 -4.75
C ASN A 588 -21.03 -37.25 -5.07
N GLU A 589 -20.63 -36.55 -4.02
CA GLU A 589 -19.86 -35.28 -4.15
C GLU A 589 -18.59 -35.41 -5.02
N MET A 590 -17.84 -36.52 -4.85
CA MET A 590 -16.61 -36.74 -5.61
C MET A 590 -16.89 -36.90 -7.11
N ALA A 591 -17.97 -37.59 -7.49
CA ALA A 591 -18.35 -37.77 -8.89
C ALA A 591 -18.73 -36.43 -9.55
N PHE A 592 -19.49 -35.59 -8.84
CA PHE A 592 -19.84 -34.23 -9.32
C PHE A 592 -18.65 -33.31 -9.35
N LYS A 593 -17.72 -33.36 -8.40
CA LYS A 593 -16.46 -32.65 -8.41
C LYS A 593 -15.65 -33.00 -9.68
N ILE A 594 -15.50 -34.27 -9.98
CA ILE A 594 -14.78 -34.72 -11.19
C ILE A 594 -15.53 -34.29 -12.46
N ALA A 595 -16.85 -34.39 -12.49
CA ALA A 595 -17.66 -33.97 -13.63
C ALA A 595 -17.49 -32.44 -13.91
N GLY A 596 -17.49 -31.60 -12.87
CA GLY A 596 -17.21 -30.18 -12.96
C GLY A 596 -15.82 -29.89 -13.51
N SER A 597 -14.80 -30.57 -13.00
CA SER A 597 -13.41 -30.47 -13.50
C SER A 597 -13.30 -30.86 -14.97
N MET A 598 -13.91 -31.97 -15.38
CA MET A 598 -13.92 -32.45 -16.78
C MET A 598 -14.63 -31.44 -17.70
N ALA A 599 -15.78 -30.92 -17.27
CA ALA A 599 -16.54 -29.93 -18.04
C ALA A 599 -15.70 -28.66 -18.25
N LEU A 600 -15.06 -28.13 -17.21
CA LEU A 600 -14.19 -26.97 -17.34
C LEU A 600 -13.04 -27.23 -18.32
N LYS A 601 -12.34 -28.35 -18.17
CA LYS A 601 -11.19 -28.70 -19.01
C LYS A 601 -11.60 -28.80 -20.49
N GLU A 602 -12.68 -29.48 -20.80
CA GLU A 602 -13.17 -29.64 -22.16
C GLU A 602 -13.70 -28.31 -22.74
N GLY A 603 -14.47 -27.57 -21.93
CA GLY A 603 -15.04 -26.28 -22.33
C GLY A 603 -13.99 -25.23 -22.57
N ALA A 604 -13.04 -25.10 -21.67
CA ALA A 604 -11.94 -24.13 -21.83
C ALA A 604 -11.10 -24.41 -23.09
N ASN A 605 -10.82 -25.69 -23.41
CA ASN A 605 -10.15 -26.05 -24.68
C ASN A 605 -10.95 -25.64 -25.92
N LYS A 606 -12.28 -25.72 -25.87
CA LYS A 606 -13.17 -25.30 -26.98
C LYS A 606 -13.34 -23.77 -27.06
N ALA A 607 -13.17 -23.06 -25.97
CA ALA A 607 -13.41 -21.64 -25.82
C ALA A 607 -12.26 -20.74 -26.33
N LYS A 608 -11.40 -21.24 -27.21
CA LYS A 608 -10.19 -20.57 -27.71
C LYS A 608 -9.32 -20.00 -26.58
N PRO A 609 -8.73 -20.88 -25.80
CA PRO A 609 -7.92 -20.42 -24.65
C PRO A 609 -6.66 -19.67 -25.10
N ALA A 610 -6.25 -18.67 -24.32
CA ALA A 610 -5.06 -17.84 -24.57
C ALA A 610 -4.17 -17.81 -23.31
N LEU A 611 -2.86 -17.72 -23.54
CA LEU A 611 -1.87 -17.43 -22.49
C LEU A 611 -1.80 -15.94 -22.24
N LEU A 612 -1.67 -15.59 -20.97
CA LEU A 612 -1.51 -14.23 -20.48
C LEU A 612 -0.15 -14.07 -19.78
N GLU A 613 0.45 -12.91 -19.97
CA GLU A 613 1.67 -12.49 -19.28
C GLU A 613 1.45 -11.19 -18.51
N PRO A 614 2.13 -10.98 -17.36
CA PRO A 614 2.08 -9.72 -16.65
C PRO A 614 2.70 -8.60 -17.51
N VAL A 615 1.98 -7.49 -17.63
CA VAL A 615 2.43 -6.28 -18.31
C VAL A 615 2.68 -5.21 -17.25
N MET A 616 3.87 -4.62 -17.32
CA MET A 616 4.34 -3.61 -16.38
C MET A 616 4.23 -2.23 -17.02
N LYS A 617 3.75 -1.24 -16.26
CA LYS A 617 3.94 0.17 -16.58
C LYS A 617 5.37 0.53 -16.22
N VAL A 618 6.17 0.86 -17.20
CA VAL A 618 7.56 1.26 -17.05
C VAL A 618 7.67 2.74 -17.37
N VAL A 619 8.18 3.52 -16.44
CA VAL A 619 8.44 4.94 -16.62
C VAL A 619 9.93 5.18 -16.43
N VAL A 620 10.56 5.70 -17.47
CA VAL A 620 12.00 5.99 -17.49
C VAL A 620 12.23 7.48 -17.53
N VAL A 621 13.01 7.98 -16.59
CA VAL A 621 13.49 9.37 -16.58
C VAL A 621 14.93 9.38 -17.06
N THR A 622 15.20 10.10 -18.14
CA THR A 622 16.51 10.11 -18.81
C THR A 622 16.85 11.51 -19.35
N PRO A 623 18.14 11.88 -19.42
CA PRO A 623 18.56 13.04 -20.20
C PRO A 623 18.13 12.93 -21.67
N GLU A 624 17.82 14.08 -22.30
CA GLU A 624 17.34 14.11 -23.69
C GLU A 624 18.26 13.37 -24.68
N GLU A 625 19.58 13.46 -24.49
CA GLU A 625 20.57 12.79 -25.33
C GLU A 625 20.48 11.26 -25.36
N HIS A 626 19.91 10.63 -24.31
CA HIS A 626 19.73 9.18 -24.21
C HIS A 626 18.29 8.71 -24.47
N MET A 627 17.35 9.63 -24.72
CA MET A 627 15.95 9.29 -24.94
C MET A 627 15.77 8.30 -26.12
N GLY A 628 16.52 8.50 -27.21
CA GLY A 628 16.46 7.60 -28.37
C GLY A 628 16.87 6.16 -28.05
N ASP A 629 17.93 5.99 -27.25
CA ASP A 629 18.43 4.68 -26.81
C ASP A 629 17.42 3.99 -25.88
N VAL A 630 16.81 4.75 -24.97
CA VAL A 630 15.79 4.25 -24.03
C VAL A 630 14.55 3.78 -24.81
N VAL A 631 14.01 4.60 -25.70
CA VAL A 631 12.84 4.24 -26.53
C VAL A 631 13.16 3.04 -27.41
N GLY A 632 14.37 2.98 -28.00
CA GLY A 632 14.84 1.86 -28.81
C GLY A 632 14.91 0.55 -28.02
N ASP A 633 15.41 0.60 -26.79
CA ASP A 633 15.52 -0.58 -25.93
C ASP A 633 14.12 -1.04 -25.44
N LEU A 634 13.25 -0.13 -25.01
CA LEU A 634 11.87 -0.47 -24.62
C LEU A 634 11.09 -1.11 -25.75
N ASN A 635 11.21 -0.60 -27.00
CA ASN A 635 10.60 -1.21 -28.18
C ASN A 635 11.18 -2.61 -28.46
N ARG A 636 12.48 -2.81 -28.33
CA ARG A 636 13.13 -4.12 -28.46
C ARG A 636 12.58 -5.13 -27.45
N ARG A 637 12.19 -4.67 -26.25
CA ARG A 637 11.58 -5.44 -25.18
C ARG A 637 10.06 -5.60 -25.33
N ARG A 638 9.53 -5.47 -26.54
CA ARG A 638 8.09 -5.53 -26.83
C ARG A 638 7.26 -4.45 -26.11
N GLY A 639 7.90 -3.36 -25.67
CA GLY A 639 7.23 -2.26 -25.00
C GLY A 639 6.36 -1.46 -25.94
N ILE A 640 5.22 -1.01 -25.44
CA ILE A 640 4.32 -0.08 -26.12
C ILE A 640 4.51 1.28 -25.45
N ILE A 641 5.06 2.25 -26.20
CA ILE A 641 5.24 3.60 -25.67
C ILE A 641 3.88 4.28 -25.55
N LEU A 642 3.55 4.74 -24.35
CA LEU A 642 2.30 5.43 -24.02
C LEU A 642 2.41 6.95 -24.14
N GLY A 643 3.58 7.49 -23.79
CA GLY A 643 3.83 8.93 -23.79
C GLY A 643 5.31 9.26 -23.61
N MET A 644 5.64 10.49 -23.98
CA MET A 644 6.96 11.08 -23.75
C MET A 644 6.74 12.54 -23.38
N ASP A 645 7.17 12.91 -22.17
CA ASP A 645 6.94 14.21 -21.60
C ASP A 645 8.26 14.90 -21.22
N ASP A 646 8.27 16.22 -21.36
CA ASP A 646 9.37 17.05 -20.90
C ASP A 646 9.25 17.31 -19.39
N ILE A 647 10.26 16.91 -18.66
CA ILE A 647 10.34 17.16 -17.23
C ILE A 647 11.63 17.96 -16.92
N THR A 648 11.70 18.55 -15.75
CA THR A 648 12.84 19.39 -15.39
C THR A 648 14.18 18.64 -15.34
N SER A 649 14.12 17.35 -15.00
CA SER A 649 15.29 16.48 -14.91
C SER A 649 15.66 15.82 -16.24
N GLY A 650 14.93 16.11 -17.35
CA GLY A 650 15.17 15.52 -18.66
C GLY A 650 13.88 15.16 -19.39
N LYS A 651 13.82 13.95 -19.91
CA LYS A 651 12.64 13.37 -20.60
C LYS A 651 12.08 12.22 -19.79
N GLU A 652 10.77 12.15 -19.68
CA GLU A 652 10.04 11.02 -19.12
C GLU A 652 9.46 10.18 -20.26
N VAL A 653 9.76 8.90 -20.27
CA VAL A 653 9.22 7.94 -21.25
C VAL A 653 8.36 6.94 -20.50
N SER A 654 7.05 6.96 -20.74
CA SER A 654 6.07 6.01 -20.21
C SER A 654 5.79 4.91 -21.21
N SER A 655 5.80 3.65 -20.77
CA SER A 655 5.57 2.49 -21.64
C SER A 655 4.90 1.34 -20.88
N GLU A 656 4.24 0.46 -21.61
CA GLU A 656 3.80 -0.86 -21.14
C GLU A 656 4.74 -1.92 -21.71
N VAL A 657 5.37 -2.70 -20.84
CA VAL A 657 6.35 -3.73 -21.23
C VAL A 657 6.04 -5.05 -20.51
N PRO A 658 6.06 -6.20 -21.22
CA PRO A 658 5.93 -7.50 -20.56
C PRO A 658 7.05 -7.75 -19.54
N LEU A 659 6.68 -8.24 -18.34
CA LEU A 659 7.63 -8.50 -17.26
C LEU A 659 8.78 -9.43 -17.69
N ALA A 660 8.49 -10.42 -18.53
CA ALA A 660 9.49 -11.35 -19.06
C ALA A 660 10.68 -10.65 -19.76
N GLU A 661 10.44 -9.48 -20.35
CA GLU A 661 11.45 -8.70 -21.06
C GLU A 661 12.20 -7.70 -20.17
N MET A 662 11.76 -7.54 -18.91
CA MET A 662 12.32 -6.55 -18.00
C MET A 662 13.44 -7.07 -17.10
N PHE A 663 13.67 -8.38 -17.06
CA PHE A 663 14.78 -8.93 -16.29
C PHE A 663 16.12 -8.37 -16.76
N GLY A 664 16.91 -7.89 -15.79
CA GLY A 664 18.21 -7.25 -16.06
C GLY A 664 18.13 -5.84 -16.63
N TYR A 665 16.94 -5.26 -16.81
CA TYR A 665 16.76 -3.92 -17.40
C TYR A 665 17.53 -2.83 -16.66
N ALA A 666 17.59 -2.88 -15.33
CA ALA A 666 18.35 -1.91 -14.53
C ALA A 666 19.82 -1.80 -14.96
N THR A 667 20.45 -2.95 -15.26
CA THR A 667 21.85 -3.02 -15.71
C THR A 667 22.00 -2.48 -17.13
N ASP A 668 21.09 -2.85 -18.02
CA ASP A 668 21.12 -2.42 -19.42
C ASP A 668 20.87 -0.90 -19.53
N LEU A 669 19.89 -0.38 -18.76
CA LEU A 669 19.59 1.05 -18.70
C LEU A 669 20.79 1.85 -18.19
N ARG A 670 21.43 1.41 -17.08
CA ARG A 670 22.64 2.06 -16.56
C ARG A 670 23.77 2.09 -17.58
N SER A 671 23.96 0.98 -18.29
CA SER A 671 24.99 0.89 -19.35
C SER A 671 24.71 1.83 -20.51
N ALA A 672 23.45 1.88 -20.98
CA ALA A 672 23.04 2.72 -22.11
C ALA A 672 23.08 4.21 -21.80
N THR A 673 22.80 4.60 -20.54
CA THR A 673 22.67 6.00 -20.13
C THR A 673 23.79 6.49 -19.23
N GLN A 674 24.88 5.74 -19.10
CA GLN A 674 26.02 6.04 -18.23
C GLN A 674 25.62 6.29 -16.76
N GLY A 675 24.59 5.57 -16.30
CA GLY A 675 24.04 5.70 -14.95
C GLY A 675 23.18 6.93 -14.69
N ARG A 676 22.85 7.72 -15.73
CA ARG A 676 22.08 8.96 -15.60
C ARG A 676 20.58 8.82 -15.73
N ALA A 677 20.09 7.67 -16.14
CA ALA A 677 18.66 7.39 -16.16
C ALA A 677 18.22 6.59 -14.95
N THR A 678 16.99 6.83 -14.53
CA THR A 678 16.27 6.06 -13.51
C THR A 678 15.01 5.50 -14.13
N PHE A 679 14.48 4.41 -13.57
CA PHE A 679 13.20 3.89 -13.97
C PHE A 679 12.38 3.41 -12.79
N THR A 680 11.08 3.35 -13.00
CA THR A 680 10.12 2.70 -12.12
C THR A 680 9.32 1.69 -12.91
N MET A 681 8.91 0.62 -12.27
CA MET A 681 8.15 -0.45 -12.88
C MET A 681 7.03 -0.89 -11.93
N GLU A 682 5.79 -0.89 -12.42
CA GLU A 682 4.60 -1.23 -11.65
C GLU A 682 3.73 -2.21 -12.46
N PHE A 683 3.18 -3.23 -11.81
CA PHE A 683 2.22 -4.11 -12.45
C PHE A 683 0.96 -3.33 -12.86
N THR A 684 0.51 -3.48 -14.12
CA THR A 684 -0.68 -2.81 -14.63
C THR A 684 -1.81 -3.79 -14.90
N LYS A 685 -1.54 -4.83 -15.66
CA LYS A 685 -2.54 -5.79 -16.14
C LYS A 685 -1.91 -7.07 -16.65
N TYR A 686 -2.73 -8.06 -16.89
CA TYR A 686 -2.35 -9.20 -17.74
C TYR A 686 -2.63 -8.86 -19.20
N GLY A 687 -1.69 -9.19 -20.09
CA GLY A 687 -1.79 -9.04 -21.53
C GLY A 687 -1.65 -10.37 -22.25
N GLU A 688 -2.21 -10.50 -23.47
CA GLU A 688 -2.11 -11.75 -24.24
C GLU A 688 -0.68 -11.95 -24.75
N VAL A 689 -0.16 -13.16 -24.53
CA VAL A 689 1.15 -13.58 -25.05
C VAL A 689 1.08 -13.76 -26.56
N PRO A 690 2.01 -13.20 -27.35
CA PRO A 690 2.08 -13.43 -28.79
C PRO A 690 2.20 -14.93 -29.12
N SER A 691 1.56 -15.37 -30.22
CA SER A 691 1.43 -16.79 -30.59
C SER A 691 2.77 -17.53 -30.72
N ASN A 692 3.81 -16.86 -31.20
CA ASN A 692 5.16 -17.42 -31.35
C ASN A 692 5.80 -17.74 -29.99
N ILE A 693 5.53 -16.91 -28.97
CA ILE A 693 6.04 -17.13 -27.59
C ILE A 693 5.16 -18.16 -26.88
N ALA A 694 3.84 -18.09 -27.08
CA ALA A 694 2.90 -19.05 -26.51
C ALA A 694 3.22 -20.50 -26.95
N GLU A 695 3.67 -20.71 -28.20
CA GLU A 695 4.10 -22.03 -28.65
C GLU A 695 5.35 -22.53 -27.94
N GLN A 696 6.31 -21.66 -27.64
CA GLN A 696 7.51 -22.02 -26.88
C GLN A 696 7.19 -22.41 -25.43
N LEU A 697 6.26 -21.69 -24.81
CA LEU A 697 5.82 -21.96 -23.43
C LEU A 697 5.02 -23.24 -23.29
N LYS A 698 4.34 -23.70 -24.36
CA LYS A 698 3.65 -25.00 -24.39
C LYS A 698 4.58 -26.22 -24.42
N THR A 699 5.80 -26.01 -24.87
CA THR A 699 6.81 -27.07 -25.08
C THR A 699 7.87 -27.14 -23.99
N SER A 700 7.95 -26.15 -23.12
CA SER A 700 8.82 -26.10 -21.95
C SER A 700 8.10 -26.61 -20.70
#